data_331cb8b839ec87da85b71bb85764bfd7
#
_entry.id   331cb8b839ec87da85b71bb85764bfd7
#
_cell.length_a   1.000
_cell.length_b   1.000
_cell.length_c   1.000
_cell.angle_alpha   90.00
_cell.angle_beta   90.00
_cell.angle_gamma   90.00
#
_symmetry.space_group_name_H-M   'P 1'
#
loop_
_entity.id
_entity.type
_entity.pdbx_description
1 polymer ?
#
loop_
_entity_poly.entity_id
_entity_poly.type
_entity_poly.pdbx_seq_one_letter_code
_entity_poly.pdbx_strand_id
1 'polypeptide(L)'
;MLYKKIIVFLLLAQAACGLLAQDIAVQDIFPAWQTPVKYPALTPGGNYLVFLSGDGTSLTAYEAHRDNDAWTTPAPFDYINQLIAETGQEVGGFSFNHDGTTLYFHAKINTDYFDIFSARKTKQGWSAPQRVGKPVSADADLFSPTISSDNKTLFVLRAKPVNKKEGTCKELLLFEKNKDGEWTGPKYLPNEFNTGCQETPFFCADNTILLFASRRVGVDKEGKKTSGDDYDLYFARRIDENNWFYPVYVDGLNTDNDDLSPMLNSAGDYFLFTTKVKKSKKQPQKIYATPLPSDVKPAKTFVLSGGIKDLYSEQPVEAKIIVQDAVTSVTKGEFLSTDEGRYSIILTRGAFYKIDFSKENYSHTFYYKDLTGNSSEWQDTFDVALFDNVNLELNIYDNELFYPVSPAVLLSDSLTQQPVERQRIKNVSTGKYNCRLDIGRNYKIRVESENFKPYETYFDLRTDVVYSNFEKSLELQAARKTLTLNVTNSDGASILPVDIEIANLKRDESSVALVSYNGSGHPVLSLRTNDSYELNVTKKGFTYFNTGLNFETARPETLDIIMDTLTTQTKMVFNNITFETNSAELNAASFAELNRIVKFMNDNPAIRIEIAAHTDDVGSNEHNFRLSNKRAASVVNFLTENAILQERLQAKGYGELQPVAPNNSAENRAKNRRVEIRIIE
;
A
#
# COMPACT_ATOMS: atom_id res chain seq x y z
N MET A 1 0.17 -34.43 -71.53
CA MET A 1 -0.43 -34.77 -70.18
C MET A 1 -0.39 -33.64 -69.19
N LEU A 2 0.38 -32.57 -69.41
CA LEU A 2 0.48 -31.43 -68.49
C LEU A 2 -0.65 -30.42 -68.71
N TYR A 3 -1.20 -30.25 -69.89
CA TYR A 3 -2.26 -29.27 -70.15
C TYR A 3 -3.65 -29.63 -69.59
N LYS A 4 -3.94 -30.91 -69.33
CA LYS A 4 -5.20 -31.35 -68.73
C LYS A 4 -5.21 -31.19 -67.18
N LYS A 5 -4.06 -31.10 -66.52
CA LYS A 5 -3.98 -30.87 -65.05
C LYS A 5 -4.10 -29.39 -64.68
N ILE A 6 -3.75 -28.46 -65.55
CA ILE A 6 -3.87 -27.02 -65.31
C ILE A 6 -5.31 -26.55 -65.48
N ILE A 7 -6.09 -27.13 -66.39
CA ILE A 7 -7.51 -26.78 -66.58
C ILE A 7 -8.38 -27.31 -65.44
N VAL A 8 -8.05 -28.46 -64.83
CA VAL A 8 -8.76 -29.00 -63.69
C VAL A 8 -8.43 -28.18 -62.43
N PHE A 9 -7.22 -27.62 -62.27
CA PHE A 9 -6.85 -26.74 -61.17
C PHE A 9 -7.48 -25.34 -61.29
N LEU A 10 -7.65 -24.82 -62.51
CA LEU A 10 -8.36 -23.55 -62.72
C LEU A 10 -9.90 -23.69 -62.59
N LEU A 11 -10.48 -24.85 -62.94
CA LEU A 11 -11.90 -25.12 -62.68
C LEU A 11 -12.20 -25.41 -61.19
N LEU A 12 -11.28 -25.99 -60.46
CA LEU A 12 -11.38 -26.14 -58.99
C LEU A 12 -11.14 -24.82 -58.24
N ALA A 13 -10.30 -23.91 -58.75
CA ALA A 13 -10.12 -22.57 -58.21
C ALA A 13 -11.32 -21.66 -58.52
N GLN A 14 -12.00 -21.82 -59.65
CA GLN A 14 -13.26 -21.12 -59.93
C GLN A 14 -14.47 -21.69 -59.18
N ALA A 15 -14.48 -22.99 -58.84
CA ALA A 15 -15.49 -23.60 -58.00
C ALA A 15 -15.26 -23.27 -56.49
N ALA A 16 -14.02 -22.94 -56.08
CA ALA A 16 -13.71 -22.47 -54.71
C ALA A 16 -13.91 -20.97 -54.54
N CYS A 17 -13.99 -20.17 -55.62
CA CYS A 17 -14.33 -18.75 -55.59
C CYS A 17 -15.85 -18.48 -55.72
N GLY A 18 -16.65 -19.51 -55.99
CA GLY A 18 -18.12 -19.46 -56.11
C GLY A 18 -18.87 -19.84 -54.85
N LEU A 19 -18.18 -20.08 -53.73
CA LEU A 19 -18.77 -20.31 -52.41
C LEU A 19 -18.43 -19.15 -51.52
N LEU A 20 -19.49 -18.46 -51.06
CA LEU A 20 -19.62 -17.50 -49.97
C LEU A 20 -19.85 -16.05 -50.40
N ALA A 21 -20.88 -15.81 -51.23
CA ALA A 21 -21.84 -14.83 -50.77
C ALA A 21 -22.71 -15.58 -49.72
N GLN A 22 -22.25 -15.67 -48.47
CA GLN A 22 -23.15 -15.97 -47.36
C GLN A 22 -24.13 -14.82 -47.35
N ASP A 23 -25.42 -15.09 -47.65
CA ASP A 23 -26.50 -14.19 -47.35
C ASP A 23 -26.36 -13.87 -45.85
N ILE A 24 -26.01 -12.63 -45.55
CA ILE A 24 -25.85 -12.18 -44.17
C ILE A 24 -27.23 -12.31 -43.53
N ALA A 25 -27.39 -13.26 -42.61
CA ALA A 25 -28.67 -13.52 -41.99
C ALA A 25 -29.07 -12.30 -41.10
N VAL A 26 -30.00 -11.50 -41.59
CA VAL A 26 -30.57 -10.33 -40.87
C VAL A 26 -31.77 -10.79 -40.07
N GLN A 27 -31.75 -10.66 -38.78
CA GLN A 27 -32.79 -11.11 -37.85
C GLN A 27 -33.46 -9.93 -37.15
N ASP A 28 -34.81 -9.81 -37.27
CA ASP A 28 -35.60 -8.90 -36.41
C ASP A 28 -35.56 -9.40 -34.94
N ILE A 29 -35.02 -8.58 -34.06
CA ILE A 29 -34.84 -8.98 -32.64
C ILE A 29 -36.15 -8.89 -31.81
N PHE A 30 -37.16 -8.13 -32.29
CA PHE A 30 -38.50 -8.00 -31.68
C PHE A 30 -39.59 -8.20 -32.72
N PRO A 31 -39.78 -9.38 -33.29
CA PRO A 31 -40.74 -9.61 -34.39
C PRO A 31 -42.20 -9.29 -34.01
N ALA A 32 -42.57 -9.43 -32.76
CA ALA A 32 -43.91 -9.08 -32.27
C ALA A 32 -44.10 -7.56 -32.02
N TRP A 33 -43.03 -6.75 -32.04
CA TRP A 33 -43.14 -5.31 -31.79
C TRP A 33 -43.64 -4.56 -33.01
N GLN A 34 -44.74 -3.79 -32.84
CA GLN A 34 -45.40 -3.16 -33.97
C GLN A 34 -45.33 -1.64 -34.00
N THR A 35 -44.67 -1.02 -33.02
CA THR A 35 -44.48 0.43 -32.96
C THR A 35 -43.08 0.83 -33.39
N PRO A 36 -42.90 2.01 -34.05
CA PRO A 36 -41.58 2.46 -34.49
C PRO A 36 -40.58 2.61 -33.38
N VAL A 37 -39.35 2.15 -33.60
CA VAL A 37 -38.21 2.28 -32.66
C VAL A 37 -37.38 3.46 -33.05
N LYS A 38 -36.92 4.25 -32.03
CA LYS A 38 -35.98 5.36 -32.19
C LYS A 38 -34.86 5.25 -31.16
N TYR A 39 -33.71 5.70 -31.51
CA TYR A 39 -32.52 5.85 -30.63
C TYR A 39 -32.20 4.63 -29.78
N PRO A 40 -32.15 3.44 -30.35
CA PRO A 40 -31.74 2.28 -29.59
C PRO A 40 -30.26 2.44 -29.16
N ALA A 41 -29.94 1.97 -27.94
CA ALA A 41 -28.58 1.90 -27.42
C ALA A 41 -28.34 0.57 -26.74
N LEU A 42 -27.30 -0.12 -27.19
CA LEU A 42 -26.86 -1.40 -26.67
C LEU A 42 -25.73 -1.19 -25.64
N THR A 43 -25.79 -1.89 -24.52
CA THR A 43 -24.67 -1.90 -23.60
C THR A 43 -23.46 -2.64 -24.20
N PRO A 44 -22.25 -2.35 -23.73
CA PRO A 44 -21.02 -2.98 -24.19
C PRO A 44 -21.01 -4.51 -24.11
N GLY A 45 -21.65 -5.08 -23.09
CA GLY A 45 -21.82 -6.52 -22.94
C GLY A 45 -22.78 -7.16 -23.95
N GLY A 46 -23.54 -6.38 -24.72
CA GLY A 46 -24.50 -6.87 -25.70
C GLY A 46 -25.75 -7.52 -25.10
N ASN A 47 -26.02 -7.33 -23.82
CA ASN A 47 -27.08 -8.02 -23.06
C ASN A 47 -28.17 -7.11 -22.51
N TYR A 48 -28.07 -5.79 -22.73
CA TYR A 48 -29.08 -4.82 -22.30
C TYR A 48 -29.25 -3.75 -23.37
N LEU A 49 -30.49 -3.41 -23.68
CA LEU A 49 -30.87 -2.47 -24.74
C LEU A 49 -31.90 -1.50 -24.21
N VAL A 50 -31.77 -0.22 -24.51
CA VAL A 50 -32.77 0.81 -24.28
C VAL A 50 -33.18 1.46 -25.60
N PHE A 51 -34.43 1.88 -25.75
CA PHE A 51 -34.92 2.56 -26.94
C PHE A 51 -36.19 3.38 -26.66
N LEU A 52 -36.50 4.35 -27.52
CA LEU A 52 -37.82 4.96 -27.54
C LEU A 52 -38.72 4.24 -28.56
N SER A 53 -40.02 4.20 -28.24
CA SER A 53 -41.04 3.71 -29.19
C SER A 53 -42.32 4.49 -29.04
N GLY A 54 -43.04 4.71 -30.15
CA GLY A 54 -44.31 5.42 -30.15
C GLY A 54 -44.66 6.06 -31.50
N ASP A 55 -45.87 6.58 -31.59
CA ASP A 55 -46.37 7.23 -32.79
C ASP A 55 -46.25 8.77 -32.68
N GLY A 56 -45.25 9.30 -33.32
CA GLY A 56 -45.10 10.76 -33.53
C GLY A 56 -44.82 11.58 -32.27
N THR A 57 -45.85 12.11 -31.61
CA THR A 57 -45.68 13.03 -30.47
C THR A 57 -45.68 12.35 -29.11
N SER A 58 -46.02 11.10 -29.00
CA SER A 58 -46.02 10.32 -27.75
C SER A 58 -44.97 9.23 -27.82
N LEU A 59 -43.82 9.48 -27.24
CA LEU A 59 -42.70 8.53 -27.14
C LEU A 59 -42.62 7.97 -25.72
N THR A 60 -42.42 6.67 -25.62
CA THR A 60 -42.18 5.97 -24.36
C THR A 60 -40.85 5.26 -24.46
N ALA A 61 -40.04 5.33 -23.40
CA ALA A 61 -38.80 4.59 -23.30
C ALA A 61 -39.03 3.17 -22.84
N TYR A 62 -38.32 2.26 -23.44
CA TYR A 62 -38.35 0.82 -23.14
C TYR A 62 -36.93 0.31 -22.91
N GLU A 63 -36.86 -0.78 -22.14
CA GLU A 63 -35.65 -1.55 -21.89
C GLU A 63 -35.89 -3.04 -22.13
N ALA A 64 -34.86 -3.75 -22.56
CA ALA A 64 -34.92 -5.19 -22.76
C ALA A 64 -33.57 -5.83 -22.37
N HIS A 65 -33.61 -7.06 -21.86
CA HIS A 65 -32.45 -7.86 -21.51
C HIS A 65 -32.29 -9.02 -22.50
N ARG A 66 -31.06 -9.47 -22.69
CA ARG A 66 -30.74 -10.63 -23.52
C ARG A 66 -30.18 -11.73 -22.64
N ASP A 67 -30.90 -12.84 -22.57
CA ASP A 67 -30.50 -14.03 -21.84
C ASP A 67 -30.43 -15.22 -22.81
N ASN A 68 -29.34 -15.99 -22.76
CA ASN A 68 -29.14 -17.16 -23.60
C ASN A 68 -29.49 -16.90 -25.11
N ASP A 69 -28.95 -15.79 -25.65
CA ASP A 69 -29.14 -15.35 -27.02
C ASP A 69 -30.55 -14.90 -27.42
N ALA A 70 -31.49 -14.86 -26.49
CA ALA A 70 -32.84 -14.37 -26.69
C ALA A 70 -33.12 -13.06 -25.96
N TRP A 71 -33.79 -12.11 -26.59
CA TRP A 71 -34.25 -10.88 -25.97
C TRP A 71 -35.56 -11.08 -25.22
N THR A 72 -35.65 -10.51 -24.02
CA THR A 72 -36.88 -10.41 -23.26
C THR A 72 -37.89 -9.49 -23.97
N THR A 73 -39.18 -9.63 -23.70
CA THR A 73 -40.18 -8.64 -24.13
C THR A 73 -39.80 -7.27 -23.52
N PRO A 74 -39.72 -6.19 -24.36
CA PRO A 74 -39.44 -4.85 -23.84
C PRO A 74 -40.39 -4.40 -22.75
N ALA A 75 -39.84 -3.87 -21.65
CA ALA A 75 -40.53 -3.28 -20.51
C ALA A 75 -40.36 -1.76 -20.47
N PRO A 76 -41.25 -0.96 -19.87
CA PRO A 76 -41.03 0.47 -19.71
C PRO A 76 -39.73 0.77 -18.95
N PHE A 77 -38.95 1.75 -19.47
CA PHE A 77 -37.78 2.26 -18.79
C PHE A 77 -38.15 3.50 -17.97
N ASP A 78 -38.53 3.27 -16.71
CA ASP A 78 -39.17 4.27 -15.87
C ASP A 78 -38.33 5.54 -15.68
N TYR A 79 -37.01 5.42 -15.54
CA TYR A 79 -36.14 6.57 -15.38
C TYR A 79 -36.24 7.60 -16.52
N ILE A 80 -36.21 7.15 -17.77
CA ILE A 80 -36.35 8.04 -18.92
C ILE A 80 -37.79 8.49 -19.10
N ASN A 81 -38.78 7.62 -18.83
CA ASN A 81 -40.18 7.98 -18.89
C ASN A 81 -40.55 9.09 -17.90
N GLN A 82 -39.94 9.09 -16.72
CA GLN A 82 -40.08 10.18 -15.75
C GLN A 82 -39.48 11.49 -16.29
N LEU A 83 -38.30 11.47 -16.86
CA LEU A 83 -37.68 12.65 -17.47
C LEU A 83 -38.49 13.22 -18.63
N ILE A 84 -39.09 12.36 -19.47
CA ILE A 84 -40.01 12.78 -20.55
C ILE A 84 -41.25 13.46 -19.95
N ALA A 85 -41.84 12.90 -18.89
CA ALA A 85 -43.00 13.47 -18.22
C ALA A 85 -42.64 14.83 -17.54
N GLU A 86 -41.53 14.95 -16.90
CA GLU A 86 -41.07 16.18 -16.21
C GLU A 86 -40.71 17.29 -17.19
N THR A 87 -40.10 16.98 -18.31
CA THR A 87 -39.67 18.01 -19.30
C THR A 87 -40.73 18.34 -20.32
N GLY A 88 -41.67 17.42 -20.56
CA GLY A 88 -42.66 17.53 -21.65
C GLY A 88 -42.00 17.51 -23.06
N GLN A 89 -40.75 17.06 -23.16
CA GLN A 89 -39.94 17.10 -24.39
C GLN A 89 -39.36 15.69 -24.68
N GLU A 90 -38.86 15.53 -25.91
CA GLU A 90 -38.17 14.31 -26.27
C GLU A 90 -36.82 14.19 -25.48
N VAL A 91 -36.58 13.02 -24.88
CA VAL A 91 -35.31 12.59 -24.29
C VAL A 91 -34.84 11.41 -25.11
N GLY A 92 -33.67 11.51 -25.78
CA GLY A 92 -33.29 10.45 -26.70
C GLY A 92 -31.80 10.48 -27.11
N GLY A 93 -31.48 9.80 -28.21
CA GLY A 93 -30.10 9.69 -28.67
C GLY A 93 -29.21 9.00 -27.67
N PHE A 94 -29.67 7.89 -27.13
CA PHE A 94 -29.00 7.16 -26.04
C PHE A 94 -27.66 6.57 -26.49
N SER A 95 -26.68 6.59 -25.59
CA SER A 95 -25.40 5.89 -25.73
C SER A 95 -24.88 5.51 -24.36
N PHE A 96 -24.49 4.28 -24.17
CA PHE A 96 -23.77 3.87 -22.96
C PHE A 96 -22.27 4.16 -23.12
N ASN A 97 -21.62 4.51 -22.01
CA ASN A 97 -20.18 4.38 -21.96
C ASN A 97 -19.78 2.90 -22.01
N HIS A 98 -18.51 2.62 -22.28
CA HIS A 98 -18.08 1.26 -22.55
C HIS A 98 -17.93 0.35 -21.30
N ASP A 99 -18.21 0.84 -20.09
CA ASP A 99 -18.39 0.00 -18.90
C ASP A 99 -19.88 -0.27 -18.56
N GLY A 100 -20.79 0.38 -19.30
CA GLY A 100 -22.24 0.22 -19.12
C GLY A 100 -22.80 0.93 -17.87
N THR A 101 -21.99 1.75 -17.18
CA THR A 101 -22.38 2.39 -15.92
C THR A 101 -22.95 3.79 -16.10
N THR A 102 -22.69 4.42 -17.25
CA THR A 102 -23.16 5.78 -17.56
C THR A 102 -23.93 5.78 -18.86
N LEU A 103 -25.14 6.37 -18.81
CA LEU A 103 -26.01 6.61 -19.97
C LEU A 103 -25.87 8.06 -20.39
N TYR A 104 -25.47 8.31 -21.62
CA TYR A 104 -25.47 9.63 -22.28
C TYR A 104 -26.72 9.75 -23.12
N PHE A 105 -27.30 10.96 -23.17
CA PHE A 105 -28.50 11.25 -23.95
C PHE A 105 -28.64 12.75 -24.22
N HIS A 106 -29.47 13.10 -25.20
CA HIS A 106 -29.87 14.49 -25.40
C HIS A 106 -31.23 14.77 -24.77
N ALA A 107 -31.39 15.97 -24.22
CA ALA A 107 -32.65 16.44 -23.61
C ALA A 107 -32.69 17.95 -23.54
N LYS A 108 -33.92 18.52 -23.30
CA LYS A 108 -34.11 19.90 -22.88
C LYS A 108 -34.46 19.95 -21.40
N ILE A 109 -33.45 20.03 -20.56
CA ILE A 109 -33.63 20.15 -19.11
C ILE A 109 -33.13 21.51 -18.67
N ASN A 110 -34.05 22.43 -18.35
CA ASN A 110 -33.77 23.81 -17.99
C ASN A 110 -32.97 24.57 -19.08
N THR A 111 -33.20 24.24 -20.36
CA THR A 111 -32.58 24.86 -21.53
C THR A 111 -33.62 25.05 -22.65
N ASP A 112 -33.40 26.03 -23.54
CA ASP A 112 -34.27 26.27 -24.72
C ASP A 112 -33.86 25.38 -25.92
N TYR A 113 -32.77 24.66 -25.82
CA TYR A 113 -32.20 23.80 -26.86
C TYR A 113 -31.91 22.41 -26.30
N PHE A 114 -31.78 21.43 -27.17
CA PHE A 114 -31.31 20.10 -26.80
C PHE A 114 -29.83 20.16 -26.45
N ASP A 115 -29.49 19.59 -25.30
CA ASP A 115 -28.12 19.51 -24.81
C ASP A 115 -27.77 18.10 -24.39
N ILE A 116 -26.50 17.80 -24.15
CA ILE A 116 -26.04 16.48 -23.78
C ILE A 116 -25.97 16.36 -22.26
N PHE A 117 -26.62 15.33 -21.77
CA PHE A 117 -26.66 14.93 -20.37
C PHE A 117 -26.08 13.54 -20.18
N SER A 118 -25.65 13.26 -18.98
CA SER A 118 -25.27 11.92 -18.52
C SER A 118 -25.96 11.58 -17.21
N ALA A 119 -26.26 10.29 -17.01
CA ALA A 119 -26.73 9.73 -15.76
C ALA A 119 -25.94 8.49 -15.43
N ARG A 120 -25.59 8.32 -14.16
CA ARG A 120 -24.80 7.18 -13.69
C ARG A 120 -25.70 6.17 -12.99
N LYS A 121 -25.44 4.88 -13.21
CA LYS A 121 -26.13 3.80 -12.52
C LYS A 121 -25.61 3.68 -11.08
N THR A 122 -26.51 3.67 -10.11
CA THR A 122 -26.22 3.60 -8.68
C THR A 122 -27.01 2.44 -8.04
N LYS A 123 -26.76 2.15 -6.77
CA LYS A 123 -27.53 1.16 -6.01
C LYS A 123 -29.04 1.47 -5.93
N GLN A 124 -29.38 2.74 -6.03
CA GLN A 124 -30.75 3.24 -5.91
C GLN A 124 -31.44 3.42 -7.28
N GLY A 125 -30.77 3.06 -8.37
CA GLY A 125 -31.21 3.29 -9.74
C GLY A 125 -30.27 4.24 -10.49
N TRP A 126 -30.81 5.09 -11.36
CA TRP A 126 -30.04 6.09 -12.10
C TRP A 126 -29.93 7.40 -11.31
N SER A 127 -28.77 8.04 -11.35
CA SER A 127 -28.58 9.36 -10.73
C SER A 127 -29.42 10.43 -11.44
N ALA A 128 -29.61 11.58 -10.79
CA ALA A 128 -30.13 12.77 -11.47
C ALA A 128 -29.27 13.09 -12.70
N PRO A 129 -29.89 13.55 -13.82
CA PRO A 129 -29.17 13.89 -15.04
C PRO A 129 -28.23 15.05 -14.81
N GLN A 130 -27.01 14.90 -15.28
CA GLN A 130 -25.99 15.94 -15.21
C GLN A 130 -25.61 16.42 -16.61
N ARG A 131 -25.58 17.72 -16.80
CA ARG A 131 -25.14 18.35 -18.05
C ARG A 131 -23.66 18.09 -18.25
N VAL A 132 -23.25 17.66 -19.45
CA VAL A 132 -21.83 17.37 -19.73
C VAL A 132 -20.94 18.63 -19.59
N GLY A 133 -21.52 19.82 -19.80
CA GLY A 133 -20.84 21.10 -19.54
C GLY A 133 -20.07 21.63 -20.75
N LYS A 134 -19.53 22.85 -20.59
CA LYS A 134 -18.76 23.55 -21.66
C LYS A 134 -17.41 22.85 -21.88
N PRO A 135 -16.86 22.86 -23.12
CA PRO A 135 -17.42 23.47 -24.35
C PRO A 135 -18.42 22.58 -25.10
N VAL A 136 -18.70 21.33 -24.61
CA VAL A 136 -19.65 20.43 -25.27
C VAL A 136 -21.04 21.07 -25.30
N SER A 137 -21.49 21.58 -24.14
CA SER A 137 -22.74 22.30 -24.00
C SER A 137 -22.62 23.68 -24.60
N ALA A 138 -22.87 23.81 -25.89
CA ALA A 138 -22.97 25.07 -26.60
C ALA A 138 -24.44 25.50 -26.68
N ASP A 139 -24.72 26.79 -26.92
CA ASP A 139 -26.07 27.33 -27.10
C ASP A 139 -26.63 26.95 -28.49
N ALA A 140 -26.78 25.65 -28.72
CA ALA A 140 -27.24 25.04 -29.97
C ALA A 140 -27.85 23.68 -29.70
N ASP A 141 -28.76 23.21 -30.56
CA ASP A 141 -29.34 21.87 -30.48
C ASP A 141 -28.28 20.80 -30.76
N LEU A 142 -27.99 19.98 -29.74
CA LEU A 142 -27.07 18.85 -29.77
C LEU A 142 -27.83 17.51 -29.61
N PHE A 143 -27.38 16.49 -30.33
CA PHE A 143 -28.07 15.22 -30.41
C PHE A 143 -27.10 14.02 -30.41
N SER A 144 -27.60 12.84 -30.07
CA SER A 144 -26.99 11.52 -30.27
C SER A 144 -25.50 11.48 -29.89
N PRO A 145 -25.16 11.60 -28.60
CA PRO A 145 -23.79 11.44 -28.15
C PRO A 145 -23.28 10.01 -28.34
N THR A 146 -21.98 9.84 -28.61
CA THR A 146 -21.29 8.57 -28.48
C THR A 146 -19.88 8.81 -27.93
N ILE A 147 -19.45 7.97 -26.99
CA ILE A 147 -18.21 8.17 -26.25
C ILE A 147 -17.21 7.03 -26.51
N SER A 148 -15.92 7.35 -26.50
CA SER A 148 -14.84 6.35 -26.60
C SER A 148 -14.77 5.44 -25.37
N SER A 149 -14.14 4.26 -25.54
CA SER A 149 -13.99 3.29 -24.43
C SER A 149 -13.07 3.79 -23.31
N ASP A 150 -12.19 4.76 -23.59
CA ASP A 150 -11.32 5.41 -22.62
C ASP A 150 -11.94 6.67 -21.96
N ASN A 151 -13.20 6.97 -22.28
CA ASN A 151 -13.95 8.16 -21.84
C ASN A 151 -13.30 9.52 -22.19
N LYS A 152 -12.41 9.56 -23.19
CA LYS A 152 -11.66 10.78 -23.58
C LYS A 152 -12.19 11.47 -24.83
N THR A 153 -12.90 10.77 -25.69
CA THR A 153 -13.40 11.27 -26.97
C THR A 153 -14.91 11.20 -27.02
N LEU A 154 -15.59 12.30 -27.28
CA LEU A 154 -17.05 12.39 -27.41
C LEU A 154 -17.44 12.93 -28.78
N PHE A 155 -18.24 12.17 -29.49
CA PHE A 155 -18.92 12.66 -30.71
C PHE A 155 -20.35 13.06 -30.39
N VAL A 156 -20.82 14.16 -31.00
CA VAL A 156 -22.19 14.63 -30.91
C VAL A 156 -22.63 15.15 -32.28
N LEU A 157 -23.93 15.17 -32.51
CA LEU A 157 -24.53 15.83 -33.69
C LEU A 157 -25.01 17.22 -33.32
N ARG A 158 -24.73 18.22 -34.17
CA ARG A 158 -25.24 19.58 -34.06
C ARG A 158 -26.20 19.87 -35.22
N ALA A 159 -27.38 20.45 -34.94
CA ALA A 159 -28.27 20.91 -35.96
C ALA A 159 -27.60 22.01 -36.83
N LYS A 160 -27.64 21.82 -38.15
CA LYS A 160 -27.22 22.84 -39.11
C LYS A 160 -28.40 23.75 -39.49
N PRO A 161 -28.22 25.06 -39.63
CA PRO A 161 -29.25 25.88 -40.25
C PRO A 161 -29.36 25.51 -41.73
N VAL A 162 -30.51 24.92 -42.11
CA VAL A 162 -30.78 24.50 -43.50
C VAL A 162 -31.90 25.33 -44.11
N ASN A 163 -31.83 25.49 -45.44
CA ASN A 163 -32.92 26.04 -46.22
C ASN A 163 -34.22 25.27 -45.98
N LYS A 164 -35.36 25.99 -45.81
CA LYS A 164 -36.68 25.46 -45.43
C LYS A 164 -37.22 24.26 -46.23
N LYS A 165 -36.52 23.81 -47.28
CA LYS A 165 -36.94 22.68 -48.12
C LYS A 165 -36.32 21.30 -47.74
N GLU A 166 -35.23 21.26 -46.97
CA GLU A 166 -34.44 20.05 -46.77
C GLU A 166 -34.55 19.39 -45.36
N GLY A 167 -35.39 19.97 -44.49
CA GLY A 167 -35.48 19.48 -43.10
C GLY A 167 -34.27 19.82 -42.24
N THR A 168 -34.23 19.33 -41.01
CA THR A 168 -33.11 19.55 -40.08
C THR A 168 -31.95 18.63 -40.44
N CYS A 169 -30.90 19.19 -41.05
CA CYS A 169 -29.66 18.46 -41.29
C CYS A 169 -28.72 18.59 -40.08
N LYS A 170 -28.00 17.55 -39.76
CA LYS A 170 -27.05 17.55 -38.62
C LYS A 170 -25.63 17.34 -39.10
N GLU A 171 -24.69 17.88 -38.38
CA GLU A 171 -23.25 17.69 -38.58
C GLU A 171 -22.61 17.02 -37.37
N LEU A 172 -21.56 16.26 -37.59
CA LEU A 172 -20.82 15.57 -36.58
C LEU A 172 -19.73 16.46 -35.99
N LEU A 173 -19.69 16.59 -34.68
CA LEU A 173 -18.67 17.30 -33.93
C LEU A 173 -17.91 16.32 -33.04
N LEU A 174 -16.62 16.64 -32.79
CA LEU A 174 -15.71 15.86 -31.95
C LEU A 174 -15.21 16.74 -30.80
N PHE A 175 -15.27 16.23 -29.59
CA PHE A 175 -14.67 16.81 -28.39
C PHE A 175 -13.72 15.84 -27.75
N GLU A 176 -12.65 16.35 -27.15
CA GLU A 176 -11.67 15.52 -26.43
C GLU A 176 -11.34 16.11 -25.07
N LYS A 177 -11.04 15.24 -24.10
CA LYS A 177 -10.54 15.68 -22.80
C LYS A 177 -9.06 16.02 -22.86
N ASN A 178 -8.68 17.13 -22.22
CA ASN A 178 -7.28 17.48 -21.97
C ASN A 178 -6.67 16.60 -20.87
N LYS A 179 -5.40 16.87 -20.51
CA LYS A 179 -4.68 16.14 -19.45
C LYS A 179 -5.31 16.31 -18.07
N ASP A 180 -6.06 17.37 -17.86
CA ASP A 180 -6.73 17.68 -16.60
C ASP A 180 -8.14 17.07 -16.51
N GLY A 181 -8.55 16.32 -17.56
CA GLY A 181 -9.85 15.68 -17.65
C GLY A 181 -11.00 16.60 -18.11
N GLU A 182 -10.70 17.82 -18.53
CA GLU A 182 -11.69 18.79 -18.99
C GLU A 182 -11.94 18.64 -20.50
N TRP A 183 -13.21 18.79 -20.91
CA TRP A 183 -13.59 18.78 -22.32
C TRP A 183 -13.01 19.97 -23.08
N THR A 184 -12.49 19.72 -24.26
CA THR A 184 -11.97 20.71 -25.20
C THR A 184 -12.57 20.50 -26.59
N GLY A 185 -12.64 21.53 -27.40
CA GLY A 185 -13.18 21.47 -28.77
C GLY A 185 -14.29 22.49 -29.05
N PRO A 186 -15.10 22.30 -30.10
CA PRO A 186 -15.06 21.14 -31.00
C PRO A 186 -13.81 21.12 -31.87
N LYS A 187 -13.24 19.88 -32.05
CA LYS A 187 -12.27 19.63 -33.10
C LYS A 187 -13.01 19.39 -34.42
N TYR A 188 -12.50 19.95 -35.47
CA TYR A 188 -13.11 19.78 -36.80
C TYR A 188 -12.62 18.47 -37.42
N LEU A 189 -13.56 17.62 -37.77
CA LEU A 189 -13.33 16.47 -38.63
C LEU A 189 -13.10 16.92 -40.09
N PRO A 190 -12.40 16.13 -40.94
CA PRO A 190 -12.34 16.40 -42.36
C PRO A 190 -13.71 16.70 -42.94
N ASN A 191 -13.78 17.62 -43.94
CA ASN A 191 -15.05 18.05 -44.54
C ASN A 191 -15.93 16.91 -45.06
N GLU A 192 -15.30 15.82 -45.49
CA GLU A 192 -15.94 14.63 -45.99
C GLU A 192 -16.82 13.94 -44.93
N PHE A 193 -16.56 14.12 -43.64
CA PHE A 193 -17.42 13.58 -42.57
C PHE A 193 -18.79 14.26 -42.57
N ASN A 194 -18.84 15.52 -42.89
CA ASN A 194 -20.03 16.36 -42.82
C ASN A 194 -20.65 16.66 -44.22
N THR A 195 -20.30 15.84 -45.21
CA THR A 195 -20.98 15.81 -46.53
C THR A 195 -22.36 15.16 -46.37
N GLY A 196 -23.44 15.84 -46.75
CA GLY A 196 -24.84 15.43 -46.48
C GLY A 196 -25.26 15.65 -45.06
N CYS A 197 -26.29 14.92 -44.63
CA CYS A 197 -26.86 14.98 -43.29
C CYS A 197 -26.43 13.74 -42.49
N GLN A 198 -25.97 13.91 -41.24
CA GLN A 198 -25.49 12.82 -40.40
C GLN A 198 -26.53 12.45 -39.36
N GLU A 199 -26.59 11.15 -39.01
CA GLU A 199 -27.43 10.62 -37.93
C GLU A 199 -26.72 9.52 -37.17
N THR A 200 -27.10 9.34 -35.90
CA THR A 200 -26.81 8.18 -35.04
C THR A 200 -25.37 7.66 -35.08
N PRO A 201 -24.38 8.50 -34.68
CA PRO A 201 -22.99 8.02 -34.62
C PRO A 201 -22.82 6.97 -33.52
N PHE A 202 -21.93 6.03 -33.75
CA PHE A 202 -21.51 5.00 -32.81
C PHE A 202 -20.01 4.79 -32.90
N PHE A 203 -19.28 5.07 -31.84
CA PHE A 203 -17.83 4.89 -31.78
C PHE A 203 -17.51 3.50 -31.18
N CYS A 204 -16.82 2.65 -31.93
CA CYS A 204 -16.54 1.30 -31.51
C CYS A 204 -15.57 1.20 -30.33
N ALA A 205 -15.63 0.10 -29.60
CA ALA A 205 -14.88 -0.13 -28.35
C ALA A 205 -13.35 -0.09 -28.54
N ASP A 206 -12.85 -0.34 -29.75
CA ASP A 206 -11.42 -0.25 -30.08
C ASP A 206 -10.90 1.19 -30.27
N ASN A 207 -11.78 2.19 -30.19
CA ASN A 207 -11.49 3.62 -30.41
C ASN A 207 -10.91 3.95 -31.79
N THR A 208 -11.10 3.06 -32.76
CA THR A 208 -10.57 3.24 -34.13
C THR A 208 -11.64 3.36 -35.19
N ILE A 209 -12.85 2.87 -34.97
CA ILE A 209 -13.92 2.89 -35.96
C ILE A 209 -15.10 3.71 -35.42
N LEU A 210 -15.51 4.70 -36.22
CA LEU A 210 -16.75 5.43 -36.07
C LEU A 210 -17.74 4.94 -37.12
N LEU A 211 -18.85 4.35 -36.68
CA LEU A 211 -20.02 4.03 -37.51
C LEU A 211 -21.03 5.19 -37.41
N PHE A 212 -21.72 5.51 -38.48
CA PHE A 212 -22.78 6.51 -38.48
C PHE A 212 -23.67 6.38 -39.73
N ALA A 213 -24.86 6.91 -39.66
CA ALA A 213 -25.74 7.00 -40.82
C ALA A 213 -25.60 8.36 -41.53
N SER A 214 -25.69 8.36 -42.85
CA SER A 214 -25.54 9.57 -43.63
C SER A 214 -26.34 9.56 -44.90
N ARG A 215 -26.93 10.73 -45.30
CA ARG A 215 -27.51 11.01 -46.59
C ARG A 215 -26.48 11.62 -47.54
N ARG A 216 -25.40 10.93 -47.80
CA ARG A 216 -24.37 11.34 -48.74
C ARG A 216 -24.46 10.51 -50.04
N VAL A 217 -24.07 11.09 -51.13
CA VAL A 217 -23.84 10.29 -52.32
C VAL A 217 -22.54 9.51 -52.11
N GLY A 218 -22.63 8.21 -51.82
CA GLY A 218 -21.51 7.29 -51.68
C GLY A 218 -21.27 6.51 -52.97
N VAL A 219 -20.33 5.57 -52.88
CA VAL A 219 -20.05 4.61 -53.96
C VAL A 219 -19.94 3.25 -53.30
N ASP A 220 -20.73 2.27 -53.76
CA ASP A 220 -20.61 0.89 -53.32
C ASP A 220 -19.34 0.22 -53.89
N LYS A 221 -19.05 -1.00 -53.48
CA LYS A 221 -17.87 -1.74 -53.96
C LYS A 221 -17.91 -2.13 -55.46
N GLU A 222 -19.07 -2.05 -56.06
CA GLU A 222 -19.24 -2.25 -57.50
C GLU A 222 -19.03 -0.95 -58.33
N GLY A 223 -18.77 0.17 -57.63
CA GLY A 223 -18.58 1.50 -58.22
C GLY A 223 -19.87 2.23 -58.57
N LYS A 224 -21.04 1.73 -58.10
CA LYS A 224 -22.34 2.35 -58.32
C LYS A 224 -22.54 3.44 -57.27
N LYS A 225 -22.99 4.63 -57.70
CA LYS A 225 -23.34 5.73 -56.84
C LYS A 225 -24.66 5.48 -56.11
N THR A 226 -24.68 5.71 -54.80
CA THR A 226 -25.91 5.75 -54.01
C THR A 226 -26.70 6.99 -54.32
N SER A 227 -28.04 6.98 -54.09
CA SER A 227 -28.90 8.13 -54.43
C SER A 227 -28.73 9.32 -53.53
N GLY A 228 -28.29 9.12 -52.28
CA GLY A 228 -28.30 10.15 -51.23
C GLY A 228 -29.70 10.54 -50.76
N ASP A 229 -30.75 9.78 -51.16
CA ASP A 229 -32.13 10.06 -50.78
C ASP A 229 -32.50 9.41 -49.43
N ASP A 230 -31.67 8.49 -48.96
CA ASP A 230 -31.79 7.69 -47.73
C ASP A 230 -30.59 7.84 -46.85
N TYR A 231 -30.80 7.43 -45.61
CA TYR A 231 -29.72 7.22 -44.66
C TYR A 231 -29.13 5.84 -44.89
N ASP A 232 -27.88 5.83 -45.29
CA ASP A 232 -27.06 4.64 -45.40
C ASP A 232 -26.02 4.60 -44.28
N LEU A 233 -25.59 3.41 -43.87
CA LEU A 233 -24.54 3.22 -42.89
C LEU A 233 -23.16 3.42 -43.53
N TYR A 234 -22.33 4.20 -42.89
CA TYR A 234 -20.95 4.46 -43.24
C TYR A 234 -20.04 4.17 -42.04
N PHE A 235 -18.79 3.85 -42.32
CA PHE A 235 -17.76 3.81 -41.28
C PHE A 235 -16.56 4.68 -41.67
N ALA A 236 -15.89 5.21 -40.68
CA ALA A 236 -14.61 5.89 -40.83
C ALA A 236 -13.61 5.28 -39.85
N ARG A 237 -12.36 5.08 -40.30
CA ARG A 237 -11.30 4.53 -39.47
C ARG A 237 -10.35 5.63 -39.03
N ARG A 238 -10.09 5.70 -37.72
CA ARG A 238 -9.09 6.60 -37.14
C ARG A 238 -7.69 6.06 -37.43
N ILE A 239 -6.81 6.92 -37.95
CA ILE A 239 -5.39 6.57 -38.23
C ILE A 239 -4.53 6.84 -37.00
N ASP A 240 -4.71 8.02 -36.42
CA ASP A 240 -4.05 8.49 -35.20
C ASP A 240 -4.95 9.51 -34.46
N GLU A 241 -4.43 10.19 -33.45
CA GLU A 241 -5.21 11.14 -32.64
C GLU A 241 -5.87 12.26 -33.46
N ASN A 242 -5.30 12.66 -34.60
CA ASN A 242 -5.74 13.80 -35.41
C ASN A 242 -6.21 13.41 -36.82
N ASN A 243 -5.94 12.21 -37.27
CA ASN A 243 -6.16 11.81 -38.66
C ASN A 243 -7.14 10.66 -38.80
N TRP A 244 -7.97 10.75 -39.82
CA TRP A 244 -9.00 9.78 -40.14
C TRP A 244 -8.95 9.41 -41.64
N PHE A 245 -9.28 8.16 -41.96
CA PHE A 245 -9.65 7.80 -43.33
C PHE A 245 -11.03 8.37 -43.66
N TYR A 246 -11.26 8.60 -44.95
CA TYR A 246 -12.58 9.06 -45.40
C TYR A 246 -13.67 8.03 -45.10
N PRO A 247 -14.92 8.51 -44.85
CA PRO A 247 -16.04 7.62 -44.63
C PRO A 247 -16.32 6.73 -45.83
N VAL A 248 -16.47 5.44 -45.55
CA VAL A 248 -16.71 4.38 -46.54
C VAL A 248 -18.10 3.80 -46.33
N TYR A 249 -18.80 3.54 -47.44
CA TYR A 249 -20.10 2.88 -47.46
C TYR A 249 -20.01 1.44 -46.94
N VAL A 250 -20.99 1.03 -46.09
CA VAL A 250 -21.00 -0.35 -45.57
C VAL A 250 -21.77 -1.25 -46.52
N ASP A 251 -21.01 -1.94 -47.38
CA ASP A 251 -21.61 -2.87 -48.31
C ASP A 251 -22.28 -4.08 -47.63
N GLY A 252 -23.41 -4.50 -48.18
CA GLY A 252 -24.14 -5.67 -47.75
C GLY A 252 -25.06 -5.47 -46.53
N LEU A 253 -25.03 -4.27 -45.88
CA LEU A 253 -25.96 -3.91 -44.82
C LEU A 253 -26.99 -2.88 -45.23
N ASN A 254 -26.62 -1.95 -46.10
CA ASN A 254 -27.50 -0.89 -46.57
C ASN A 254 -28.58 -1.42 -47.51
N THR A 255 -29.78 -0.87 -47.37
CA THR A 255 -31.00 -1.23 -48.11
C THR A 255 -31.52 -0.01 -48.89
N ASP A 256 -32.62 -0.16 -49.67
CA ASP A 256 -33.32 0.98 -50.29
C ASP A 256 -34.13 1.83 -49.28
N ASN A 257 -33.87 1.67 -47.96
CA ASN A 257 -34.58 2.34 -46.86
C ASN A 257 -33.63 3.17 -46.02
N ASP A 258 -34.16 3.91 -45.01
CA ASP A 258 -33.32 4.59 -44.06
C ASP A 258 -32.70 3.56 -43.11
N ASP A 259 -31.39 3.28 -43.23
CA ASP A 259 -30.59 2.42 -42.37
C ASP A 259 -29.88 3.28 -41.32
N LEU A 260 -30.18 3.07 -40.02
CA LEU A 260 -29.85 3.97 -38.95
C LEU A 260 -29.35 3.22 -37.70
N SER A 261 -28.84 3.95 -36.73
CA SER A 261 -28.54 3.47 -35.38
C SER A 261 -27.65 2.23 -35.33
N PRO A 262 -26.46 2.28 -35.95
CA PRO A 262 -25.50 1.20 -35.83
C PRO A 262 -25.05 1.06 -34.37
N MET A 263 -25.02 -0.19 -33.87
CA MET A 263 -24.58 -0.52 -32.51
C MET A 263 -23.80 -1.82 -32.55
N LEU A 264 -22.72 -1.90 -31.77
CA LEU A 264 -21.87 -3.08 -31.71
C LEU A 264 -21.49 -3.34 -30.25
N ASN A 265 -21.54 -4.61 -29.82
CA ASN A 265 -21.00 -4.96 -28.52
C ASN A 265 -19.46 -4.83 -28.50
N SER A 266 -18.87 -4.81 -27.31
CA SER A 266 -17.41 -4.64 -27.16
C SER A 266 -16.62 -5.79 -27.73
N ALA A 267 -17.16 -7.00 -27.79
CA ALA A 267 -16.49 -8.15 -28.41
C ALA A 267 -16.40 -8.01 -29.95
N GLY A 268 -17.21 -7.14 -30.55
CA GLY A 268 -17.23 -6.91 -32.00
C GLY A 268 -17.91 -8.03 -32.78
N ASP A 269 -18.71 -8.86 -32.14
CA ASP A 269 -19.36 -10.04 -32.73
C ASP A 269 -20.90 -9.95 -32.80
N TYR A 270 -21.49 -8.96 -32.12
CA TYR A 270 -22.94 -8.74 -32.12
C TYR A 270 -23.28 -7.31 -32.54
N PHE A 271 -23.73 -7.19 -33.79
CA PHE A 271 -24.09 -5.90 -34.43
C PHE A 271 -25.57 -5.74 -34.56
N LEU A 272 -26.09 -4.59 -34.17
CA LEU A 272 -27.48 -4.17 -34.34
C LEU A 272 -27.56 -2.90 -35.16
N PHE A 273 -28.65 -2.74 -35.91
CA PHE A 273 -28.99 -1.50 -36.60
C PHE A 273 -30.49 -1.41 -36.76
N THR A 274 -31.03 -0.23 -37.18
CA THR A 274 -32.44 -0.06 -37.46
C THR A 274 -32.67 0.25 -38.92
N THR A 275 -33.76 -0.30 -39.48
CA THR A 275 -34.22 0.05 -40.82
C THR A 275 -35.63 0.61 -40.79
N LYS A 276 -35.84 1.70 -41.56
CA LYS A 276 -37.14 2.37 -41.68
C LYS A 276 -37.60 2.38 -43.13
N VAL A 277 -38.67 1.62 -43.44
CA VAL A 277 -39.19 1.47 -44.81
C VAL A 277 -39.83 2.81 -45.26
N LYS A 278 -39.27 3.45 -46.27
CA LYS A 278 -39.69 4.77 -46.81
C LYS A 278 -41.05 4.79 -47.44
N LYS A 279 -41.39 3.74 -48.20
CA LYS A 279 -42.60 3.68 -49.02
C LYS A 279 -43.82 3.16 -48.29
N SER A 280 -43.67 2.75 -47.05
CA SER A 280 -44.76 2.21 -46.22
C SER A 280 -44.95 2.98 -44.93
N LYS A 281 -46.01 3.76 -44.84
CA LYS A 281 -46.46 4.38 -43.57
C LYS A 281 -46.96 3.35 -42.55
N LYS A 282 -47.07 2.07 -42.94
CA LYS A 282 -47.62 1.00 -42.07
C LYS A 282 -46.55 0.08 -41.47
N GLN A 283 -45.31 0.13 -41.99
CA GLN A 283 -44.24 -0.69 -41.44
C GLN A 283 -43.39 0.15 -40.46
N PRO A 284 -43.31 -0.26 -39.22
CA PRO A 284 -42.53 0.46 -38.21
C PRO A 284 -41.04 0.31 -38.46
N GLN A 285 -40.24 1.29 -38.03
CA GLN A 285 -38.79 1.16 -37.89
C GLN A 285 -38.51 0.06 -36.86
N LYS A 286 -37.69 -0.92 -37.24
CA LYS A 286 -37.37 -2.08 -36.42
C LYS A 286 -35.89 -2.22 -36.17
N ILE A 287 -35.50 -3.02 -35.18
CA ILE A 287 -34.12 -3.34 -34.83
C ILE A 287 -33.76 -4.71 -35.39
N TYR A 288 -32.66 -4.77 -36.10
CA TYR A 288 -32.14 -6.01 -36.72
C TYR A 288 -30.76 -6.36 -36.17
N ALA A 289 -30.52 -7.66 -35.95
CA ALA A 289 -29.24 -8.24 -35.65
C ALA A 289 -28.63 -8.86 -36.91
N THR A 290 -27.32 -8.68 -37.11
CA THR A 290 -26.57 -9.25 -38.20
C THR A 290 -25.07 -9.28 -37.90
N PRO A 291 -24.29 -10.22 -38.48
CA PRO A 291 -22.83 -10.12 -38.42
C PRO A 291 -22.32 -8.87 -39.13
N LEU A 292 -21.36 -8.19 -38.54
CA LEU A 292 -20.71 -7.04 -39.16
C LEU A 292 -19.76 -7.53 -40.30
N PRO A 293 -19.77 -6.90 -41.48
CA PRO A 293 -18.84 -7.24 -42.55
C PRO A 293 -17.36 -7.20 -42.11
N SER A 294 -16.53 -8.07 -42.67
CA SER A 294 -15.16 -8.27 -42.21
C SER A 294 -14.25 -7.04 -42.37
N ASP A 295 -14.50 -6.22 -43.38
CA ASP A 295 -13.79 -4.98 -43.69
C ASP A 295 -14.12 -3.82 -42.72
N VAL A 296 -15.26 -3.92 -42.00
CA VAL A 296 -15.72 -2.93 -41.01
C VAL A 296 -15.41 -3.37 -39.61
N LYS A 297 -14.96 -4.63 -39.40
CA LYS A 297 -14.72 -5.12 -38.01
C LYS A 297 -13.66 -4.30 -37.30
N PRO A 298 -13.96 -3.85 -36.05
CA PRO A 298 -12.97 -3.23 -35.20
C PRO A 298 -11.88 -4.22 -34.77
N ALA A 299 -10.80 -3.70 -34.22
CA ALA A 299 -9.79 -4.54 -33.58
C ALA A 299 -10.41 -5.33 -32.42
N LYS A 300 -9.94 -6.57 -32.24
CA LYS A 300 -10.41 -7.38 -31.12
C LYS A 300 -10.07 -6.71 -29.78
N THR A 301 -11.03 -6.61 -28.92
CA THR A 301 -10.89 -6.09 -27.57
C THR A 301 -10.90 -7.22 -26.53
N PHE A 302 -10.58 -6.85 -25.33
CA PHE A 302 -10.59 -7.72 -24.16
C PHE A 302 -11.32 -6.99 -23.02
N VAL A 303 -12.23 -7.64 -22.33
CA VAL A 303 -12.99 -7.07 -21.22
C VAL A 303 -12.37 -7.53 -19.89
N LEU A 304 -11.93 -6.59 -19.08
CA LEU A 304 -11.53 -6.85 -17.69
C LEU A 304 -12.62 -6.30 -16.77
N SER A 305 -13.18 -7.15 -15.94
CA SER A 305 -14.23 -6.77 -14.98
C SER A 305 -13.92 -7.27 -13.58
N GLY A 306 -14.66 -6.83 -12.57
CA GLY A 306 -14.52 -7.32 -11.21
C GLY A 306 -15.22 -6.44 -10.20
N GLY A 307 -15.02 -6.81 -8.92
CA GLY A 307 -15.48 -6.08 -7.75
C GLY A 307 -14.30 -5.46 -6.97
N ILE A 308 -14.53 -4.29 -6.41
CA ILE A 308 -13.59 -3.60 -5.51
C ILE A 308 -14.23 -3.50 -4.14
N LYS A 309 -13.57 -4.01 -3.11
CA LYS A 309 -14.06 -3.98 -1.73
C LYS A 309 -12.97 -3.56 -0.74
N ASP A 310 -13.39 -3.09 0.40
CA ASP A 310 -12.49 -2.90 1.53
C ASP A 310 -12.11 -4.26 2.13
N LEU A 311 -10.82 -4.45 2.37
CA LEU A 311 -10.23 -5.71 2.83
C LEU A 311 -10.78 -6.17 4.19
N TYR A 312 -11.10 -5.23 5.08
CA TYR A 312 -11.48 -5.53 6.46
C TYR A 312 -12.98 -5.52 6.69
N SER A 313 -13.68 -4.55 6.10
CA SER A 313 -15.13 -4.41 6.25
C SER A 313 -15.92 -5.19 5.20
N GLU A 314 -15.26 -5.66 4.14
CA GLU A 314 -15.83 -6.27 2.94
C GLU A 314 -16.88 -5.40 2.22
N GLN A 315 -16.98 -4.13 2.60
CA GLN A 315 -17.90 -3.19 1.94
C GLN A 315 -17.36 -2.80 0.57
N PRO A 316 -18.25 -2.59 -0.41
CA PRO A 316 -17.84 -2.11 -1.73
C PRO A 316 -17.15 -0.76 -1.66
N VAL A 317 -16.16 -0.57 -2.51
CA VAL A 317 -15.33 0.65 -2.57
C VAL A 317 -15.42 1.24 -3.97
N GLU A 318 -15.87 2.49 -4.07
CA GLU A 318 -15.71 3.28 -5.28
C GLU A 318 -14.25 3.72 -5.40
N ALA A 319 -13.57 3.33 -6.49
CA ALA A 319 -12.17 3.55 -6.70
C ALA A 319 -11.86 4.06 -8.12
N LYS A 320 -10.80 4.85 -8.24
CA LYS A 320 -10.23 5.27 -9.52
C LYS A 320 -9.42 4.12 -10.11
N ILE A 321 -9.58 3.91 -11.43
CA ILE A 321 -8.87 2.89 -12.20
C ILE A 321 -8.12 3.58 -13.31
N ILE A 322 -6.79 3.43 -13.34
CA ILE A 322 -5.92 3.99 -14.37
C ILE A 322 -5.33 2.86 -15.18
N VAL A 323 -5.57 2.87 -16.49
CA VAL A 323 -5.01 1.92 -17.44
C VAL A 323 -3.82 2.56 -18.13
N GLN A 324 -2.66 1.91 -18.08
CA GLN A 324 -1.43 2.36 -18.72
C GLN A 324 -0.85 1.27 -19.60
N ASP A 325 -0.18 1.64 -20.65
CA ASP A 325 0.73 0.76 -21.35
C ASP A 325 1.93 0.47 -20.43
N ALA A 326 2.15 -0.78 -20.10
CA ALA A 326 3.16 -1.18 -19.10
C ALA A 326 4.61 -0.97 -19.59
N VAL A 327 4.82 -0.83 -20.90
CA VAL A 327 6.15 -0.61 -21.48
C VAL A 327 6.48 0.88 -21.57
N THR A 328 5.52 1.68 -22.05
CA THR A 328 5.72 3.11 -22.33
C THR A 328 5.25 4.01 -21.18
N SER A 329 4.52 3.47 -20.20
CA SER A 329 3.85 4.20 -19.10
C SER A 329 2.83 5.24 -19.59
N VAL A 330 2.41 5.19 -20.85
CA VAL A 330 1.40 6.09 -21.39
C VAL A 330 0.03 5.70 -20.89
N THR A 331 -0.71 6.64 -20.28
CA THR A 331 -2.09 6.42 -19.84
C THR A 331 -3.01 6.21 -21.04
N LYS A 332 -3.67 5.06 -21.09
CA LYS A 332 -4.61 4.67 -22.13
C LYS A 332 -6.06 4.96 -21.76
N GLY A 333 -6.39 5.00 -20.46
CA GLY A 333 -7.73 5.31 -19.99
C GLY A 333 -7.78 5.56 -18.49
N GLU A 334 -8.81 6.30 -18.05
CA GLU A 334 -9.13 6.55 -16.65
C GLU A 334 -10.62 6.28 -16.43
N PHE A 335 -10.91 5.47 -15.42
CA PHE A 335 -12.26 4.98 -15.12
C PHE A 335 -12.54 5.15 -13.64
N LEU A 336 -13.81 5.01 -13.29
CA LEU A 336 -14.27 5.00 -11.91
C LEU A 336 -15.18 3.78 -11.74
N SER A 337 -14.95 2.97 -10.71
CA SER A 337 -15.87 1.88 -10.40
C SER A 337 -17.22 2.44 -9.92
N THR A 338 -18.26 1.61 -9.91
CA THR A 338 -19.58 1.99 -9.35
C THR A 338 -19.49 2.15 -7.82
N ASP A 339 -20.51 2.75 -7.22
CA ASP A 339 -20.71 2.79 -5.76
C ASP A 339 -20.91 1.40 -5.13
N GLU A 340 -21.28 0.38 -5.94
CA GLU A 340 -21.25 -1.04 -5.58
C GLU A 340 -19.86 -1.68 -5.75
N GLY A 341 -18.84 -0.89 -6.05
CA GLY A 341 -17.48 -1.37 -6.27
C GLY A 341 -17.28 -2.12 -7.57
N ARG A 342 -18.24 -2.20 -8.46
CA ARG A 342 -18.11 -2.95 -9.72
C ARG A 342 -17.42 -2.14 -10.79
N TYR A 343 -16.61 -2.79 -11.61
CA TYR A 343 -15.98 -2.19 -12.77
C TYR A 343 -15.96 -3.12 -13.97
N SER A 344 -15.91 -2.52 -15.16
CA SER A 344 -15.68 -3.20 -16.43
C SER A 344 -14.91 -2.25 -17.34
N ILE A 345 -13.74 -2.66 -17.80
CA ILE A 345 -12.88 -1.87 -18.68
C ILE A 345 -12.56 -2.66 -19.94
N ILE A 346 -12.42 -1.94 -21.04
CA ILE A 346 -12.13 -2.53 -22.36
C ILE A 346 -10.70 -2.20 -22.73
N LEU A 347 -9.93 -3.23 -23.03
CA LEU A 347 -8.54 -3.16 -23.44
C LEU A 347 -8.41 -3.60 -24.91
N THR A 348 -7.63 -2.89 -25.68
CA THR A 348 -7.32 -3.29 -27.07
C THR A 348 -6.22 -4.33 -27.08
N ARG A 349 -6.32 -5.36 -27.90
CA ARG A 349 -5.26 -6.35 -28.06
C ARG A 349 -4.01 -5.77 -28.71
N GLY A 350 -2.87 -6.41 -28.49
CA GLY A 350 -1.59 -6.00 -29.04
C GLY A 350 -0.71 -5.18 -28.09
N ALA A 351 -1.15 -4.97 -26.83
CA ALA A 351 -0.38 -4.23 -25.84
C ALA A 351 -0.28 -4.99 -24.50
N PHE A 352 0.68 -4.61 -23.67
CA PHE A 352 0.84 -5.07 -22.30
C PHE A 352 0.39 -3.94 -21.37
N TYR A 353 -0.58 -4.24 -20.50
CA TYR A 353 -1.23 -3.23 -19.66
C TYR A 353 -0.85 -3.35 -18.19
N LYS A 354 -0.66 -2.20 -17.54
CA LYS A 354 -0.69 -2.02 -16.10
C LYS A 354 -2.00 -1.31 -15.75
N ILE A 355 -2.80 -1.91 -14.90
CA ILE A 355 -4.06 -1.36 -14.40
C ILE A 355 -3.86 -1.05 -12.91
N ASP A 356 -4.01 0.21 -12.54
CA ASP A 356 -3.87 0.71 -11.17
C ASP A 356 -5.25 0.98 -10.58
N PHE A 357 -5.51 0.42 -9.40
CA PHE A 357 -6.72 0.63 -8.63
C PHE A 357 -6.37 1.40 -7.37
N SER A 358 -6.96 2.58 -7.22
CA SER A 358 -6.64 3.50 -6.12
C SER A 358 -7.84 4.28 -5.63
N LYS A 359 -7.81 4.67 -4.36
CA LYS A 359 -8.74 5.61 -3.73
C LYS A 359 -7.99 6.47 -2.74
N GLU A 360 -8.42 7.71 -2.57
CA GLU A 360 -7.83 8.61 -1.58
C GLU A 360 -7.91 8.01 -0.18
N ASN A 361 -6.78 8.02 0.55
CA ASN A 361 -6.62 7.40 1.87
C ASN A 361 -6.83 5.88 1.91
N TYR A 362 -6.62 5.20 0.79
CA TYR A 362 -6.61 3.74 0.65
C TYR A 362 -5.28 3.26 0.05
N SER A 363 -5.06 1.96 0.15
CA SER A 363 -3.95 1.29 -0.54
C SER A 363 -4.10 1.33 -2.05
N HIS A 364 -2.99 1.08 -2.74
CA HIS A 364 -2.95 0.84 -4.19
C HIS A 364 -2.83 -0.64 -4.49
N THR A 365 -3.47 -1.06 -5.57
CA THR A 365 -3.32 -2.42 -6.12
C THR A 365 -3.13 -2.35 -7.62
N PHE A 366 -2.23 -3.17 -8.15
CA PHE A 366 -1.92 -3.24 -9.57
C PHE A 366 -2.29 -4.59 -10.16
N TYR A 367 -2.80 -4.57 -11.38
CA TYR A 367 -3.00 -5.75 -12.19
C TYR A 367 -2.28 -5.60 -13.52
N TYR A 368 -1.58 -6.64 -13.95
CA TYR A 368 -0.90 -6.66 -15.23
C TYR A 368 -1.60 -7.64 -16.16
N LYS A 369 -1.91 -7.20 -17.38
CA LYS A 369 -2.51 -8.05 -18.44
C LYS A 369 -1.72 -7.95 -19.73
N ASP A 370 -1.15 -9.07 -20.12
CA ASP A 370 -0.48 -9.19 -21.44
C ASP A 370 -1.51 -9.61 -22.48
N LEU A 371 -1.75 -8.73 -23.46
CA LEU A 371 -2.61 -8.94 -24.61
C LEU A 371 -1.84 -8.89 -25.94
N THR A 372 -0.50 -9.01 -25.92
CA THR A 372 0.35 -9.02 -27.11
C THR A 372 0.21 -10.32 -27.93
N GLY A 373 -0.17 -11.41 -27.28
CA GLY A 373 -0.34 -12.73 -27.89
C GLY A 373 -1.70 -12.95 -28.56
N ASN A 374 -1.81 -14.06 -29.29
CA ASN A 374 -3.05 -14.49 -29.99
C ASN A 374 -3.97 -15.36 -29.10
N SER A 375 -4.15 -15.00 -27.83
CA SER A 375 -5.11 -15.71 -26.97
C SER A 375 -6.54 -15.60 -27.50
N SER A 376 -7.33 -16.65 -27.37
CA SER A 376 -8.77 -16.65 -27.69
C SER A 376 -9.62 -16.09 -26.55
N GLU A 377 -9.04 -15.88 -25.36
CA GLU A 377 -9.73 -15.27 -24.22
C GLU A 377 -10.19 -13.86 -24.59
N TRP A 378 -11.45 -13.55 -24.35
CA TRP A 378 -12.03 -12.23 -24.65
C TRP A 378 -12.43 -11.46 -23.38
N GLN A 379 -12.41 -12.11 -22.22
CA GLN A 379 -12.71 -11.49 -20.91
C GLN A 379 -11.92 -12.16 -19.78
N ASP A 380 -11.79 -11.44 -18.67
CA ASP A 380 -11.24 -11.93 -17.42
C ASP A 380 -11.90 -11.19 -16.24
N THR A 381 -11.82 -11.78 -15.06
CA THR A 381 -12.34 -11.16 -13.84
C THR A 381 -11.22 -11.02 -12.83
N PHE A 382 -11.05 -9.81 -12.30
CA PHE A 382 -10.08 -9.51 -11.27
C PHE A 382 -10.72 -8.74 -10.12
N ASP A 383 -10.92 -9.42 -8.99
CA ASP A 383 -11.46 -8.78 -7.78
C ASP A 383 -10.35 -8.12 -6.98
N VAL A 384 -10.60 -6.90 -6.52
CA VAL A 384 -9.65 -6.03 -5.84
C VAL A 384 -10.08 -5.82 -4.39
N ALA A 385 -9.13 -5.98 -3.48
CA ALA A 385 -9.29 -5.59 -2.09
C ALA A 385 -8.37 -4.40 -1.79
N LEU A 386 -8.96 -3.27 -1.43
CA LEU A 386 -8.27 -2.08 -0.95
C LEU A 386 -8.45 -1.98 0.57
N PHE A 387 -7.55 -1.31 1.26
CA PHE A 387 -7.63 -1.10 2.70
C PHE A 387 -7.26 0.35 3.05
N ASP A 388 -7.90 0.90 4.09
CA ASP A 388 -7.74 2.27 4.56
C ASP A 388 -6.77 2.38 5.75
N ASN A 389 -6.34 1.26 6.28
CA ASN A 389 -5.41 1.20 7.39
C ASN A 389 -4.43 0.03 7.27
N VAL A 390 -3.29 0.17 7.92
CA VAL A 390 -2.23 -0.83 7.96
C VAL A 390 -1.96 -1.27 9.40
N ASN A 391 -1.40 -2.45 9.55
CA ASN A 391 -0.84 -2.92 10.80
C ASN A 391 0.68 -2.74 10.78
N LEU A 392 1.21 -1.90 11.69
CA LEU A 392 2.64 -1.73 11.89
C LEU A 392 3.07 -2.51 13.14
N GLU A 393 3.88 -3.54 12.96
CA GLU A 393 4.59 -4.22 14.04
C GLU A 393 5.89 -3.48 14.34
N LEU A 394 6.05 -3.01 15.58
CA LEU A 394 7.29 -2.45 16.08
C LEU A 394 8.00 -3.50 16.92
N ASN A 395 9.26 -3.78 16.58
CA ASN A 395 10.17 -4.61 17.35
C ASN A 395 11.22 -3.70 18.02
N ILE A 396 11.16 -3.55 19.33
CA ILE A 396 11.96 -2.59 20.09
C ILE A 396 12.94 -3.33 20.97
N TYR A 397 14.21 -3.04 20.82
CA TYR A 397 15.30 -3.69 21.55
C TYR A 397 16.45 -2.74 21.89
N ASP A 398 17.21 -3.16 22.87
CA ASP A 398 18.44 -2.51 23.27
C ASP A 398 19.51 -2.72 22.19
N ASN A 399 20.14 -1.66 21.70
CA ASN A 399 21.10 -1.73 20.62
C ASN A 399 22.46 -2.35 21.00
N GLU A 400 22.74 -2.48 22.30
CA GLU A 400 23.99 -3.05 22.80
C GLU A 400 23.84 -4.51 23.22
N LEU A 401 22.70 -4.84 23.82
CA LEU A 401 22.45 -6.15 24.43
C LEU A 401 21.48 -7.02 23.66
N PHE A 402 20.83 -6.45 22.67
CA PHE A 402 19.84 -7.12 21.80
C PHE A 402 18.66 -7.75 22.54
N TYR A 403 18.39 -7.30 23.78
CA TYR A 403 17.19 -7.72 24.52
C TYR A 403 15.98 -6.88 24.13
N PRO A 404 14.78 -7.50 24.05
CA PRO A 404 13.56 -6.76 23.82
C PRO A 404 13.25 -5.82 24.99
N VAL A 405 12.81 -4.61 24.67
CA VAL A 405 12.49 -3.54 25.64
C VAL A 405 11.06 -3.11 25.44
N SER A 406 10.30 -2.95 26.53
CA SER A 406 8.92 -2.46 26.50
C SER A 406 8.82 -1.01 27.01
N PRO A 407 9.21 -0.02 26.21
CA PRO A 407 9.10 1.40 26.56
C PRO A 407 7.68 1.92 26.36
N ALA A 408 7.43 3.17 26.74
CA ALA A 408 6.25 3.90 26.27
C ALA A 408 6.40 4.24 24.78
N VAL A 409 5.42 3.83 23.97
CA VAL A 409 5.34 4.13 22.54
C VAL A 409 4.25 5.17 22.33
N LEU A 410 4.62 6.31 21.77
CA LEU A 410 3.75 7.43 21.43
C LEU A 410 3.75 7.63 19.92
N LEU A 411 2.58 7.64 19.32
CA LEU A 411 2.41 7.97 17.91
C LEU A 411 1.54 9.21 17.76
N SER A 412 1.92 10.08 16.85
CA SER A 412 1.14 11.25 16.46
C SER A 412 1.22 11.47 14.96
N ASP A 413 0.20 12.07 14.39
CA ASP A 413 0.27 12.59 13.02
C ASP A 413 1.31 13.71 12.95
N SER A 414 2.25 13.63 12.04
CA SER A 414 3.39 14.56 11.96
C SER A 414 3.02 15.99 11.53
N LEU A 415 1.88 16.16 10.86
CA LEU A 415 1.38 17.46 10.40
C LEU A 415 0.50 18.13 11.46
N THR A 416 -0.49 17.39 11.96
CA THR A 416 -1.49 17.92 12.91
C THR A 416 -1.04 17.86 14.36
N GLN A 417 0.01 17.09 14.65
CA GLN A 417 0.49 16.76 16.00
C GLN A 417 -0.56 16.05 16.87
N GLN A 418 -1.66 15.59 16.28
CA GLN A 418 -2.69 14.85 17.00
C GLN A 418 -2.20 13.45 17.37
N PRO A 419 -2.34 13.03 18.62
CA PRO A 419 -1.93 11.70 19.04
C PRO A 419 -2.84 10.63 18.42
N VAL A 420 -2.24 9.50 18.09
CA VAL A 420 -2.99 8.27 17.76
C VAL A 420 -3.60 7.72 19.05
N GLU A 421 -4.86 7.31 18.99
CA GLU A 421 -5.58 6.76 20.11
C GLU A 421 -4.85 5.55 20.72
N ARG A 422 -4.71 5.50 22.02
CA ARG A 422 -3.97 4.44 22.75
C ARG A 422 -4.47 3.04 22.45
N GLN A 423 -5.78 2.86 22.22
CA GLN A 423 -6.37 1.57 21.89
C GLN A 423 -5.90 0.99 20.56
N ARG A 424 -5.33 1.84 19.70
CA ARG A 424 -4.75 1.44 18.40
C ARG A 424 -3.29 0.98 18.52
N ILE A 425 -2.67 1.14 19.70
CA ILE A 425 -1.30 0.74 20.03
C ILE A 425 -1.38 -0.36 21.09
N LYS A 426 -1.07 -1.58 20.71
CA LYS A 426 -1.14 -2.75 21.59
C LYS A 426 0.25 -3.30 21.83
N ASN A 427 0.67 -3.39 23.09
CA ASN A 427 1.81 -4.21 23.48
C ASN A 427 1.39 -5.68 23.42
N VAL A 428 2.01 -6.45 22.55
CA VAL A 428 1.68 -7.86 22.30
C VAL A 428 2.55 -8.77 23.16
N SER A 429 3.82 -8.41 23.31
CA SER A 429 4.79 -9.09 24.18
C SER A 429 5.94 -8.12 24.47
N THR A 430 6.90 -8.54 25.29
CA THR A 430 8.08 -7.71 25.58
C THR A 430 8.75 -7.27 24.27
N GLY A 431 8.86 -5.96 24.10
CA GLY A 431 9.48 -5.35 22.91
C GLY A 431 8.64 -5.35 21.64
N LYS A 432 7.44 -5.93 21.65
CA LYS A 432 6.59 -6.01 20.45
C LYS A 432 5.29 -5.23 20.60
N TYR A 433 5.04 -4.35 19.65
CA TYR A 433 3.83 -3.52 19.59
C TYR A 433 3.16 -3.64 18.24
N ASN A 434 1.85 -3.80 18.21
CA ASN A 434 1.04 -3.70 17.01
C ASN A 434 0.32 -2.36 17.01
N CYS A 435 0.52 -1.59 15.95
CA CYS A 435 -0.06 -0.26 15.76
C CYS A 435 -0.96 -0.27 14.52
N ARG A 436 -2.24 0.03 14.68
CA ARG A 436 -3.17 0.19 13.56
C ARG A 436 -3.18 1.64 13.11
N LEU A 437 -2.76 1.92 11.89
CA LEU A 437 -2.51 3.25 11.35
C LEU A 437 -3.32 3.49 10.09
N ASP A 438 -3.94 4.67 9.96
CA ASP A 438 -4.69 5.06 8.77
C ASP A 438 -3.74 5.44 7.63
N ILE A 439 -4.09 5.08 6.42
CA ILE A 439 -3.39 5.53 5.20
C ILE A 439 -3.69 7.03 4.96
N GLY A 440 -2.82 7.69 4.22
CA GLY A 440 -2.90 9.12 3.93
C GLY A 440 -2.21 10.01 4.96
N ARG A 441 -1.53 9.45 5.96
CA ARG A 441 -0.85 10.19 7.03
C ARG A 441 0.63 9.86 7.11
N ASN A 442 1.39 10.79 7.68
CA ASN A 442 2.77 10.56 8.09
C ASN A 442 2.84 10.56 9.61
N TYR A 443 3.26 9.46 10.20
CA TYR A 443 3.29 9.28 11.65
C TYR A 443 4.68 9.56 12.22
N LYS A 444 4.71 10.35 13.29
CA LYS A 444 5.86 10.48 14.18
C LYS A 444 5.75 9.42 15.27
N ILE A 445 6.76 8.57 15.36
CA ILE A 445 6.90 7.54 16.39
C ILE A 445 7.93 8.03 17.39
N ARG A 446 7.51 8.21 18.64
CA ARG A 446 8.37 8.57 19.76
C ARG A 446 8.35 7.47 20.81
N VAL A 447 9.54 7.06 21.22
CA VAL A 447 9.74 5.98 22.18
C VAL A 447 10.47 6.55 23.39
N GLU A 448 9.90 6.34 24.57
CA GLU A 448 10.43 6.87 25.84
C GLU A 448 10.56 5.77 26.89
N SER A 449 11.69 5.76 27.57
CA SER A 449 11.96 4.90 28.71
C SER A 449 12.99 5.58 29.62
N GLU A 450 12.85 5.42 30.93
CA GLU A 450 13.77 6.00 31.93
C GLU A 450 15.22 5.57 31.72
N ASN A 451 15.44 4.41 31.13
CA ASN A 451 16.76 3.78 31.01
C ASN A 451 17.38 3.91 29.64
N PHE A 452 16.70 4.63 28.74
CA PHE A 452 17.14 4.82 27.36
C PHE A 452 17.02 6.28 26.94
N LYS A 453 17.82 6.68 25.97
CA LYS A 453 17.66 7.99 25.36
C LYS A 453 16.33 8.00 24.58
N PRO A 454 15.58 9.12 24.60
CA PRO A 454 14.40 9.26 23.76
C PRO A 454 14.74 9.00 22.31
N TYR A 455 13.91 8.21 21.62
CA TYR A 455 14.09 7.87 20.22
C TYR A 455 12.90 8.38 19.41
N GLU A 456 13.15 9.01 18.27
CA GLU A 456 12.13 9.51 17.37
C GLU A 456 12.40 9.03 15.94
N THR A 457 11.35 8.61 15.24
CA THR A 457 11.37 8.23 13.82
C THR A 457 10.03 8.53 13.18
N TYR A 458 9.97 8.39 11.84
CA TYR A 458 8.76 8.62 11.08
C TYR A 458 8.35 7.38 10.31
N PHE A 459 7.04 7.27 10.06
CA PHE A 459 6.45 6.23 9.24
C PHE A 459 5.42 6.87 8.30
N ASP A 460 5.77 6.97 7.01
CA ASP A 460 4.99 7.67 6.01
C ASP A 460 4.05 6.72 5.27
N LEU A 461 2.75 7.01 5.32
CA LEU A 461 1.68 6.26 4.66
C LEU A 461 0.87 7.16 3.69
N ARG A 462 1.44 8.27 3.22
CA ARG A 462 0.72 9.22 2.35
C ARG A 462 0.65 8.78 0.89
N THR A 463 1.59 7.98 0.43
CA THR A 463 1.69 7.55 -0.97
C THR A 463 2.11 6.09 -1.07
N ASP A 464 1.68 5.44 -2.16
CA ASP A 464 2.16 4.12 -2.63
C ASP A 464 2.08 2.97 -1.62
N VAL A 465 1.03 2.96 -0.80
CA VAL A 465 0.81 1.88 0.17
C VAL A 465 0.19 0.68 -0.53
N VAL A 466 0.98 -0.39 -0.69
CA VAL A 466 0.55 -1.64 -1.35
C VAL A 466 0.45 -2.83 -0.40
N TYR A 467 0.99 -2.72 0.80
CA TYR A 467 0.98 -3.79 1.82
C TYR A 467 0.16 -3.39 3.03
N SER A 468 -0.59 -4.33 3.60
CA SER A 468 -1.41 -4.12 4.80
C SER A 468 -0.64 -4.32 6.10
N ASN A 469 0.53 -4.96 6.06
CA ASN A 469 1.36 -5.23 7.22
C ASN A 469 2.79 -4.74 6.98
N PHE A 470 3.31 -4.06 7.98
CA PHE A 470 4.67 -3.53 8.01
C PHE A 470 5.36 -3.96 9.29
N GLU A 471 6.67 -4.12 9.24
CA GLU A 471 7.52 -4.37 10.38
C GLU A 471 8.61 -3.31 10.44
N LYS A 472 8.85 -2.77 11.63
CA LYS A 472 9.91 -1.79 11.87
C LYS A 472 10.63 -2.11 13.17
N SER A 473 11.93 -2.34 13.08
CA SER A 473 12.80 -2.52 14.23
C SER A 473 13.32 -1.18 14.73
N LEU A 474 13.29 -0.97 16.03
CA LEU A 474 13.78 0.23 16.70
C LEU A 474 14.86 -0.14 17.73
N GLU A 475 16.04 0.40 17.53
CA GLU A 475 17.21 0.17 18.38
C GLU A 475 17.36 1.32 19.38
N LEU A 476 17.16 1.05 20.65
CA LEU A 476 17.24 2.05 21.68
C LEU A 476 18.66 2.12 22.26
N GLN A 477 19.20 3.34 22.37
CA GLN A 477 20.45 3.60 23.03
C GLN A 477 20.25 3.74 24.52
N ALA A 478 21.00 2.97 25.32
CA ALA A 478 20.94 3.06 26.75
C ALA A 478 21.30 4.48 27.25
N ALA A 479 20.57 4.95 28.26
CA ALA A 479 20.92 6.13 29.00
C ALA A 479 22.17 5.83 29.85
N ARG A 480 23.17 6.69 29.79
CA ARG A 480 24.44 6.49 30.47
C ARG A 480 24.78 7.70 31.33
N LYS A 481 25.45 7.44 32.46
CA LYS A 481 26.10 8.45 33.29
C LYS A 481 27.61 8.26 33.22
N THR A 482 28.31 9.36 33.26
CA THR A 482 29.78 9.36 33.35
C THR A 482 30.22 9.48 34.82
N LEU A 483 31.28 8.75 35.16
CA LEU A 483 31.92 8.82 36.49
C LEU A 483 33.43 8.92 36.24
N THR A 484 34.02 10.02 36.67
CA THR A 484 35.47 10.23 36.65
C THR A 484 36.10 9.64 37.91
N LEU A 485 37.14 8.83 37.72
CA LEU A 485 37.88 8.29 38.84
C LEU A 485 39.12 9.20 39.14
N ASN A 486 39.16 9.72 40.34
CA ASN A 486 40.32 10.47 40.86
C ASN A 486 41.11 9.54 41.78
N VAL A 487 42.21 8.95 41.26
CA VAL A 487 42.95 7.92 41.98
C VAL A 487 44.27 8.53 42.51
N THR A 488 44.35 8.63 43.85
CA THR A 488 45.50 9.26 44.54
C THR A 488 46.00 8.36 45.67
N ASN A 489 47.18 8.64 46.20
CA ASN A 489 47.63 8.15 47.50
C ASN A 489 47.10 9.06 48.61
N SER A 490 47.35 8.73 49.90
CA SER A 490 46.98 9.53 51.07
C SER A 490 47.61 10.92 51.10
N ASP A 491 48.73 11.13 50.40
CA ASP A 491 49.38 12.42 50.27
C ASP A 491 48.80 13.29 49.15
N GLY A 492 47.79 12.80 48.45
CA GLY A 492 47.12 13.47 47.34
C GLY A 492 47.85 13.39 46.01
N ALA A 493 48.91 12.61 45.90
CA ALA A 493 49.60 12.42 44.62
C ALA A 493 48.90 11.44 43.73
N SER A 494 48.71 11.75 42.41
CA SER A 494 48.11 10.85 41.44
C SER A 494 48.98 9.61 41.25
N ILE A 495 48.34 8.45 41.27
CA ILE A 495 48.98 7.14 41.08
C ILE A 495 48.69 6.46 39.74
N LEU A 496 48.18 7.21 38.78
CA LEU A 496 47.88 6.69 37.44
C LEU A 496 49.15 6.22 36.71
N PRO A 497 49.09 5.25 35.80
CA PRO A 497 47.90 4.50 35.45
C PRO A 497 47.54 3.41 36.48
N VAL A 498 46.28 2.98 36.47
CA VAL A 498 45.70 1.89 37.27
C VAL A 498 44.95 0.90 36.40
N ASP A 499 44.84 -0.34 36.88
CA ASP A 499 43.99 -1.35 36.25
C ASP A 499 42.56 -1.25 36.82
N ILE A 500 41.56 -1.23 35.94
CA ILE A 500 40.15 -1.07 36.26
C ILE A 500 39.40 -2.30 35.76
N GLU A 501 38.71 -2.96 36.66
CA GLU A 501 37.80 -4.05 36.38
C GLU A 501 36.40 -3.67 36.86
N ILE A 502 35.42 -3.81 35.96
CA ILE A 502 34.02 -3.49 36.25
C ILE A 502 33.16 -4.71 35.91
N ALA A 503 32.45 -5.21 36.90
CA ALA A 503 31.46 -6.26 36.73
C ALA A 503 30.05 -5.72 36.86
N ASN A 504 29.16 -6.07 35.94
CA ASN A 504 27.74 -5.78 36.04
C ASN A 504 27.09 -6.82 36.95
N LEU A 505 26.45 -6.38 38.04
CA LEU A 505 25.87 -7.28 39.05
C LEU A 505 24.45 -7.77 38.70
N LYS A 506 23.78 -7.13 37.76
CA LYS A 506 22.41 -7.52 37.32
C LYS A 506 22.40 -8.45 36.11
N ARG A 507 23.53 -8.56 35.43
CA ARG A 507 23.65 -9.30 34.17
C ARG A 507 24.97 -10.05 34.14
N ASP A 508 24.89 -11.29 33.73
CA ASP A 508 26.05 -12.21 33.67
C ASP A 508 27.05 -11.85 32.55
N GLU A 509 26.98 -10.64 32.01
CA GLU A 509 27.76 -10.20 30.87
C GLU A 509 28.78 -9.13 31.28
N SER A 510 30.03 -9.44 31.00
CA SER A 510 31.22 -8.63 31.25
C SER A 510 31.31 -7.34 30.42
N SER A 511 30.29 -6.90 29.78
CA SER A 511 30.40 -5.78 28.87
C SER A 511 29.37 -4.73 29.15
N VAL A 512 29.77 -3.58 29.49
CA VAL A 512 29.14 -2.35 29.02
C VAL A 512 29.53 -1.16 29.86
N ALA A 513 30.65 -1.27 30.53
CA ALA A 513 31.33 -0.10 31.04
C ALA A 513 32.37 0.35 29.99
N LEU A 514 32.08 1.47 29.37
CA LEU A 514 33.09 2.08 28.47
C LEU A 514 34.09 2.86 29.35
N VAL A 515 35.34 2.46 29.32
CA VAL A 515 36.43 3.18 30.00
C VAL A 515 37.15 4.07 28.98
N SER A 516 37.20 5.34 29.24
CA SER A 516 37.95 6.31 28.48
C SER A 516 38.84 7.14 29.43
N TYR A 517 39.72 7.97 28.89
CA TYR A 517 40.56 8.86 29.70
C TYR A 517 40.26 10.31 29.30
N ASN A 518 40.13 11.20 30.28
CA ASN A 518 39.94 12.62 30.02
C ASN A 518 41.28 13.29 29.65
N GLY A 519 41.24 14.58 29.32
CA GLY A 519 42.45 15.33 28.94
C GLY A 519 43.52 15.42 30.04
N SER A 520 43.22 15.12 31.29
CA SER A 520 44.13 15.04 32.41
C SER A 520 44.60 13.62 32.73
N GLY A 521 44.22 12.63 31.93
CA GLY A 521 44.60 11.23 32.09
C GLY A 521 43.81 10.47 33.14
N HIS A 522 42.73 11.06 33.72
CA HIS A 522 41.86 10.35 34.66
C HIS A 522 40.90 9.41 33.93
N PRO A 523 40.70 8.20 34.44
CA PRO A 523 39.73 7.28 33.87
C PRO A 523 38.29 7.84 34.01
N VAL A 524 37.51 7.72 32.92
CA VAL A 524 36.11 8.10 32.86
C VAL A 524 35.32 6.86 32.49
N LEU A 525 34.43 6.45 33.38
CA LEU A 525 33.52 5.34 33.19
C LEU A 525 32.23 5.86 32.59
N SER A 526 31.72 5.23 31.51
CA SER A 526 30.40 5.48 30.97
C SER A 526 29.51 4.29 31.30
N LEU A 527 28.65 4.45 32.28
CA LEU A 527 27.86 3.37 32.90
C LEU A 527 26.38 3.54 32.60
N ARG A 528 25.68 2.43 32.34
CA ARG A 528 24.21 2.44 32.14
C ARG A 528 23.49 2.77 33.45
N THR A 529 22.47 3.62 33.37
CA THR A 529 21.79 4.14 34.54
C THR A 529 20.96 3.12 35.32
N ASN A 530 20.58 2.01 34.69
CA ASN A 530 19.69 1.00 35.30
C ASN A 530 20.44 -0.24 35.80
N ASP A 531 21.75 -0.24 35.74
CA ASP A 531 22.56 -1.35 36.17
C ASP A 531 23.27 -1.06 37.49
N SER A 532 23.65 -2.10 38.19
CA SER A 532 24.50 -2.05 39.35
C SER A 532 25.85 -2.68 38.99
N TYR A 533 26.92 -2.04 39.45
CA TYR A 533 28.25 -2.47 39.08
C TYR A 533 29.10 -2.70 40.32
N GLU A 534 30.06 -3.58 40.23
CA GLU A 534 31.17 -3.68 41.13
C GLU A 534 32.41 -3.13 40.46
N LEU A 535 33.03 -2.11 41.02
CA LEU A 535 34.26 -1.47 40.55
C LEU A 535 35.41 -1.97 41.37
N ASN A 536 36.42 -2.53 40.71
CA ASN A 536 37.71 -2.89 41.25
C ASN A 536 38.81 -2.04 40.61
N VAL A 537 39.64 -1.45 41.43
CA VAL A 537 40.82 -0.70 40.98
C VAL A 537 42.05 -1.28 41.63
N THR A 538 43.03 -1.65 40.82
CA THR A 538 44.27 -2.30 41.28
C THR A 538 45.49 -1.62 40.65
N LYS A 539 46.61 -1.68 41.40
CA LYS A 539 47.94 -1.31 40.89
C LYS A 539 49.00 -2.09 41.66
N LYS A 540 49.96 -2.64 40.94
CA LYS A 540 51.06 -3.34 41.57
C LYS A 540 51.81 -2.45 42.57
N GLY A 541 52.04 -2.99 43.77
CA GLY A 541 52.69 -2.28 44.86
C GLY A 541 51.78 -1.32 45.66
N PHE A 542 50.48 -1.30 45.37
CA PHE A 542 49.49 -0.46 46.07
C PHE A 542 48.39 -1.29 46.70
N THR A 543 47.64 -0.71 47.62
CA THR A 543 46.43 -1.26 48.20
C THR A 543 45.36 -1.45 47.14
N TYR A 544 44.44 -2.34 47.38
CA TYR A 544 43.34 -2.66 46.50
C TYR A 544 42.10 -1.82 46.88
N PHE A 545 41.33 -1.36 45.87
CA PHE A 545 40.09 -0.63 46.05
C PHE A 545 38.93 -1.38 45.41
N ASN A 546 37.85 -1.60 46.17
CA ASN A 546 36.60 -2.21 45.65
C ASN A 546 35.40 -1.41 46.16
N THR A 547 34.39 -1.20 45.29
CA THR A 547 33.14 -0.60 45.69
C THR A 547 32.01 -0.99 44.77
N GLY A 548 30.78 -1.10 45.32
CA GLY A 548 29.57 -1.21 44.55
C GLY A 548 29.12 0.14 44.00
N LEU A 549 28.75 0.20 42.77
CA LEU A 549 28.16 1.37 42.11
C LEU A 549 26.69 1.10 41.79
N ASN A 550 25.80 1.94 42.37
CA ASN A 550 24.38 1.92 42.05
C ASN A 550 23.94 3.34 41.71
N PHE A 551 23.19 3.50 40.57
CA PHE A 551 22.76 4.81 40.07
C PHE A 551 21.32 5.18 40.47
N GLU A 552 20.67 4.42 41.32
CA GLU A 552 19.31 4.73 41.86
C GLU A 552 19.31 6.01 42.71
N THR A 553 20.45 6.42 43.22
CA THR A 553 20.63 7.68 43.99
C THR A 553 21.58 8.63 43.28
N ALA A 554 21.39 9.95 43.46
CA ALA A 554 22.29 10.96 42.92
C ALA A 554 23.70 10.73 43.43
N ARG A 555 24.64 10.37 42.57
CA ARG A 555 26.06 10.22 42.88
C ARG A 555 26.86 11.36 42.30
N PRO A 556 28.02 11.71 42.91
CA PRO A 556 28.93 12.70 42.37
C PRO A 556 29.48 12.25 41.01
N GLU A 557 29.77 13.19 40.14
CA GLU A 557 30.37 12.96 38.84
C GLU A 557 31.86 12.45 38.92
N THR A 558 32.43 12.53 40.14
CA THR A 558 33.77 12.11 40.45
C THR A 558 33.79 11.18 41.65
N LEU A 559 34.53 10.10 41.59
CA LEU A 559 34.81 9.18 42.67
C LEU A 559 36.27 9.31 43.07
N ASP A 560 36.52 9.77 44.29
CA ASP A 560 37.87 9.82 44.89
C ASP A 560 38.24 8.44 45.42
N ILE A 561 39.38 7.94 45.01
CA ILE A 561 39.94 6.63 45.35
C ILE A 561 41.31 6.84 45.92
N ILE A 562 41.51 6.40 47.15
CA ILE A 562 42.79 6.46 47.84
C ILE A 562 43.38 5.05 47.85
N MET A 563 44.60 4.90 47.30
CA MET A 563 45.36 3.66 47.27
C MET A 563 46.80 3.96 47.69
N ASP A 564 47.20 3.40 48.80
CA ASP A 564 48.57 3.66 49.36
C ASP A 564 49.54 2.56 48.99
N THR A 565 50.81 2.87 49.01
CA THR A 565 51.88 1.89 48.80
C THR A 565 51.81 0.79 49.86
N LEU A 566 52.11 -0.44 49.44
CA LEU A 566 52.14 -1.57 50.35
C LEU A 566 53.35 -1.48 51.25
N THR A 567 53.11 -1.52 52.56
CA THR A 567 54.14 -1.53 53.62
C THR A 567 53.85 -2.64 54.59
N THR A 568 54.84 -3.06 55.37
CA THR A 568 54.59 -3.93 56.52
C THR A 568 53.58 -3.27 57.46
N GLN A 569 52.53 -4.01 57.85
CA GLN A 569 51.38 -3.55 58.65
C GLN A 569 50.21 -2.96 57.83
N THR A 570 50.30 -2.81 56.51
CA THR A 570 49.17 -2.45 55.67
C THR A 570 48.05 -3.47 55.89
N LYS A 571 46.83 -2.94 56.20
CA LYS A 571 45.61 -3.77 56.37
C LYS A 571 44.62 -3.45 55.27
N MET A 572 44.03 -4.52 54.72
CA MET A 572 42.95 -4.44 53.72
C MET A 572 41.80 -5.29 54.22
N VAL A 573 40.59 -4.79 54.13
CA VAL A 573 39.37 -5.47 54.55
C VAL A 573 38.63 -5.97 53.31
N PHE A 574 38.33 -7.28 53.25
CA PHE A 574 37.56 -7.92 52.21
C PHE A 574 36.16 -8.27 52.73
N ASN A 575 35.16 -7.46 52.37
CA ASN A 575 33.80 -7.52 52.96
C ASN A 575 32.95 -8.65 52.39
N ASN A 576 33.35 -9.20 51.21
CA ASN A 576 32.55 -10.19 50.48
C ASN A 576 33.00 -11.64 50.74
N ILE A 577 33.91 -11.87 51.71
CA ILE A 577 34.26 -13.23 52.16
C ILE A 577 33.30 -13.65 53.25
N THR A 578 32.36 -14.50 52.88
CA THR A 578 31.30 -14.98 53.78
C THR A 578 31.38 -16.49 53.97
N PHE A 579 30.90 -16.92 55.14
CA PHE A 579 30.90 -18.34 55.51
C PHE A 579 29.48 -18.76 55.85
N GLU A 580 29.21 -20.06 55.82
CA GLU A 580 27.99 -20.64 56.34
C GLU A 580 27.86 -20.33 57.86
N THR A 581 26.62 -20.25 58.33
CA THR A 581 26.35 -19.91 59.75
C THR A 581 27.03 -20.93 60.67
N ASN A 582 27.84 -20.41 61.61
CA ASN A 582 28.59 -21.22 62.59
C ASN A 582 29.55 -22.24 61.92
N SER A 583 29.98 -21.97 60.67
CA SER A 583 30.88 -22.84 59.91
C SER A 583 32.10 -22.04 59.40
N ALA A 584 33.12 -22.78 59.00
CA ALA A 584 34.27 -22.24 58.29
C ALA A 584 34.23 -22.61 56.78
N GLU A 585 33.13 -23.13 56.28
CA GLU A 585 32.90 -23.43 54.87
C GLU A 585 32.62 -22.13 54.15
N LEU A 586 33.36 -21.93 53.03
CA LEU A 586 33.26 -20.72 52.19
C LEU A 586 32.01 -20.77 51.33
N ASN A 587 31.21 -19.71 51.32
CA ASN A 587 30.07 -19.56 50.44
C ASN A 587 30.55 -19.36 48.98
N ALA A 588 29.79 -19.84 48.03
CA ALA A 588 30.09 -19.71 46.60
C ALA A 588 30.25 -18.22 46.18
N ALA A 589 29.51 -17.31 46.81
CA ALA A 589 29.60 -15.84 46.59
C ALA A 589 30.99 -15.29 46.93
N SER A 590 31.77 -15.97 47.82
CA SER A 590 33.12 -15.54 48.21
C SER A 590 34.20 -15.80 47.17
N PHE A 591 33.94 -16.73 46.23
CA PHE A 591 34.99 -17.16 45.29
C PHE A 591 35.47 -16.01 44.36
N ALA A 592 34.59 -15.10 43.97
CA ALA A 592 34.98 -13.95 43.17
C ALA A 592 36.02 -13.08 43.93
N GLU A 593 35.76 -12.83 45.22
CA GLU A 593 36.66 -12.06 46.07
C GLU A 593 37.96 -12.79 46.40
N LEU A 594 37.88 -14.08 46.62
CA LEU A 594 39.07 -14.93 46.87
C LEU A 594 39.97 -15.03 45.61
N ASN A 595 39.40 -15.10 44.42
CA ASN A 595 40.16 -15.02 43.17
C ASN A 595 40.88 -13.67 42.98
N ARG A 596 40.25 -12.57 43.45
CA ARG A 596 40.90 -11.26 43.47
C ARG A 596 42.12 -11.22 44.40
N ILE A 597 42.00 -11.88 45.55
CA ILE A 597 43.19 -12.04 46.45
C ILE A 597 44.27 -12.85 45.77
N VAL A 598 43.90 -13.94 45.08
CA VAL A 598 44.89 -14.75 44.27
C VAL A 598 45.60 -13.82 43.27
N LYS A 599 44.83 -13.02 42.50
CA LYS A 599 45.40 -12.06 41.54
C LYS A 599 46.32 -11.04 42.23
N PHE A 600 45.87 -10.42 43.33
CA PHE A 600 46.64 -9.49 44.12
C PHE A 600 47.94 -10.06 44.62
N MET A 601 47.94 -11.32 45.10
CA MET A 601 49.18 -12.02 45.53
C MET A 601 50.11 -12.36 44.37
N ASN A 602 49.56 -12.68 43.20
CA ASN A 602 50.37 -12.91 42.00
C ASN A 602 51.01 -11.63 41.45
N ASP A 603 50.27 -10.51 41.47
CA ASP A 603 50.77 -9.22 41.05
C ASP A 603 51.86 -8.66 42.00
N ASN A 604 51.86 -9.14 43.28
CA ASN A 604 52.82 -8.74 44.32
C ASN A 604 53.54 -9.95 44.87
N PRO A 605 54.49 -10.59 44.12
CA PRO A 605 55.10 -11.85 44.49
C PRO A 605 56.02 -11.77 45.74
N ALA A 606 56.49 -10.58 46.10
CA ALA A 606 57.40 -10.40 47.21
C ALA A 606 56.73 -10.30 48.60
N ILE A 607 55.39 -10.09 48.63
CA ILE A 607 54.69 -9.90 49.92
C ILE A 607 54.32 -11.20 50.58
N ARG A 608 54.33 -11.21 51.94
CA ARG A 608 53.74 -12.22 52.81
C ARG A 608 52.58 -11.63 53.52
N ILE A 609 51.48 -12.42 53.66
CA ILE A 609 50.23 -11.93 54.24
C ILE A 609 49.77 -12.79 55.45
N GLU A 610 49.19 -12.13 56.41
CA GLU A 610 48.38 -12.79 57.44
C GLU A 610 46.89 -12.64 57.02
N ILE A 611 46.17 -13.74 56.94
CA ILE A 611 44.68 -13.79 56.80
C ILE A 611 44.14 -13.72 58.25
N ALA A 612 43.62 -12.58 58.61
CA ALA A 612 43.06 -12.26 59.91
C ALA A 612 41.52 -12.36 59.89
N ALA A 613 40.94 -13.39 60.49
CA ALA A 613 39.47 -13.54 60.57
C ALA A 613 38.93 -13.13 61.94
N HIS A 614 37.76 -12.45 61.92
CA HIS A 614 37.07 -11.89 63.05
C HIS A 614 35.64 -12.40 63.17
N THR A 615 35.09 -12.42 64.40
CA THR A 615 33.67 -12.70 64.65
C THR A 615 33.04 -11.48 65.35
N ASP A 616 31.73 -11.49 65.48
CA ASP A 616 31.01 -10.66 66.41
C ASP A 616 31.07 -11.28 67.82
N ASP A 617 30.33 -10.67 68.76
CA ASP A 617 30.27 -11.06 70.19
C ASP A 617 29.24 -12.15 70.48
N VAL A 618 28.66 -12.78 69.50
CA VAL A 618 27.67 -13.86 69.69
C VAL A 618 28.41 -15.19 69.90
N GLY A 619 28.28 -15.75 71.11
CA GLY A 619 28.92 -16.99 71.47
C GLY A 619 29.94 -16.81 72.59
N SER A 620 30.70 -17.87 72.93
CA SER A 620 31.81 -17.74 73.88
C SER A 620 33.10 -17.31 73.22
N ASN A 621 33.95 -16.57 73.91
CA ASN A 621 35.24 -16.15 73.39
C ASN A 621 36.10 -17.30 72.86
N GLU A 622 36.07 -18.46 73.53
CA GLU A 622 36.80 -19.63 73.11
C GLU A 622 36.22 -20.21 71.80
N HIS A 623 34.89 -20.22 71.69
CA HIS A 623 34.23 -20.65 70.46
C HIS A 623 34.55 -19.70 69.31
N ASN A 624 34.42 -18.40 69.52
CA ASN A 624 34.70 -17.36 68.51
C ASN A 624 36.17 -17.34 68.09
N PHE A 625 37.06 -17.61 68.99
CA PHE A 625 38.50 -17.75 68.68
C PHE A 625 38.77 -19.00 67.83
N ARG A 626 38.17 -20.14 68.14
CA ARG A 626 38.31 -21.37 67.36
C ARG A 626 37.67 -21.25 65.98
N LEU A 627 36.49 -20.64 65.89
CA LEU A 627 35.77 -20.44 64.64
C LEU A 627 36.54 -19.53 63.68
N SER A 628 37.06 -18.41 64.23
CA SER A 628 37.86 -17.48 63.38
C SER A 628 39.15 -18.10 62.88
N ASN A 629 39.82 -18.88 63.71
CA ASN A 629 41.03 -19.59 63.25
C ASN A 629 40.69 -20.59 62.09
N LYS A 630 39.62 -21.34 62.22
CA LYS A 630 39.20 -22.25 61.16
C LYS A 630 38.85 -21.47 59.85
N ARG A 631 38.17 -20.34 60.01
CA ARG A 631 37.81 -19.47 58.84
C ARG A 631 39.05 -18.90 58.15
N ALA A 632 40.03 -18.42 58.93
CA ALA A 632 41.30 -17.99 58.36
C ALA A 632 42.05 -19.13 57.62
N ALA A 633 42.01 -20.33 58.21
CA ALA A 633 42.61 -21.51 57.57
C ALA A 633 41.91 -21.91 56.25
N SER A 634 40.56 -21.83 56.21
CA SER A 634 39.84 -22.12 54.95
C SER A 634 40.21 -21.13 53.83
N VAL A 635 40.40 -19.86 54.14
CA VAL A 635 40.87 -18.87 53.15
C VAL A 635 42.30 -19.20 52.70
N VAL A 636 43.19 -19.50 53.63
CA VAL A 636 44.61 -19.89 53.29
C VAL A 636 44.59 -21.16 52.43
N ASN A 637 43.79 -22.16 52.74
CA ASN A 637 43.70 -23.39 51.94
C ASN A 637 43.26 -23.08 50.51
N PHE A 638 42.21 -22.24 50.33
CA PHE A 638 41.77 -21.78 49.02
C PHE A 638 42.91 -21.11 48.21
N LEU A 639 43.61 -20.19 48.86
CA LEU A 639 44.74 -19.50 48.22
C LEU A 639 45.84 -20.46 47.81
N THR A 640 46.13 -21.47 48.65
CA THR A 640 47.15 -22.50 48.36
C THR A 640 46.73 -23.43 47.24
N GLU A 641 45.45 -23.84 47.19
CA GLU A 641 44.90 -24.60 46.09
C GLU A 641 44.94 -23.84 44.76
N ASN A 642 44.95 -22.52 44.81
CA ASN A 642 45.13 -21.62 43.66
C ASN A 642 46.56 -21.10 43.47
N ALA A 643 47.54 -21.96 43.79
CA ALA A 643 48.97 -21.79 43.51
C ALA A 643 49.67 -20.66 44.25
N ILE A 644 49.12 -20.12 45.34
CA ILE A 644 49.86 -19.21 46.19
C ILE A 644 50.70 -20.06 47.19
N LEU A 645 52.01 -19.77 47.26
CA LEU A 645 52.90 -20.55 48.09
C LEU A 645 52.54 -20.43 49.57
N GLN A 646 52.48 -21.56 50.26
CA GLN A 646 52.10 -21.65 51.67
C GLN A 646 53.00 -20.78 52.60
N GLU A 647 54.29 -20.65 52.28
CA GLU A 647 55.24 -19.83 52.99
C GLU A 647 54.93 -18.32 52.99
N ARG A 648 54.11 -17.89 52.01
CA ARG A 648 53.64 -16.52 51.89
C ARG A 648 52.38 -16.25 52.69
N LEU A 649 51.76 -17.26 53.33
CA LEU A 649 50.45 -17.19 53.93
C LEU A 649 50.50 -17.58 55.42
N GLN A 650 49.90 -16.76 56.30
CA GLN A 650 49.68 -17.02 57.69
C GLN A 650 48.20 -16.96 58.01
N ALA A 651 47.59 -18.03 58.57
CA ALA A 651 46.25 -18.01 59.05
C ALA A 651 46.18 -17.59 60.53
N LYS A 652 45.30 -16.65 60.90
CA LYS A 652 45.17 -16.22 62.31
C LYS A 652 43.72 -15.74 62.60
N GLY A 653 43.09 -16.38 63.57
CA GLY A 653 41.80 -15.97 64.08
C GLY A 653 41.96 -15.02 65.27
N TYR A 654 41.17 -13.99 65.32
CA TYR A 654 41.17 -12.99 66.37
C TYR A 654 39.86 -13.09 67.23
N GLY A 655 38.91 -13.91 66.87
CA GLY A 655 37.60 -13.95 67.51
C GLY A 655 36.94 -12.58 67.54
N GLU A 656 36.35 -12.22 68.63
CA GLU A 656 35.68 -10.95 68.89
C GLU A 656 36.61 -9.86 69.49
N LEU A 657 37.87 -10.15 69.67
CA LEU A 657 38.78 -9.28 70.43
C LEU A 657 39.19 -7.98 69.73
N GLN A 658 38.97 -7.89 68.43
CA GLN A 658 39.30 -6.68 67.63
C GLN A 658 38.08 -6.19 66.86
N PRO A 659 37.03 -5.66 67.52
CA PRO A 659 35.85 -5.13 66.88
C PRO A 659 36.17 -3.82 66.14
N VAL A 660 35.61 -3.61 64.94
CA VAL A 660 35.69 -2.35 64.17
C VAL A 660 34.44 -1.48 64.39
N ALA A 661 33.39 -2.04 64.99
CA ALA A 661 32.17 -1.34 65.35
C ALA A 661 31.64 -1.88 66.70
N PRO A 662 30.87 -1.10 67.47
CA PRO A 662 30.21 -1.61 68.68
C PRO A 662 29.23 -2.74 68.32
N ASN A 663 29.20 -3.84 69.09
CA ASN A 663 28.34 -5.01 68.82
C ASN A 663 26.86 -4.78 69.25
N ASN A 664 26.33 -3.57 69.11
CA ASN A 664 25.03 -3.12 69.60
C ASN A 664 23.89 -3.20 68.59
N SER A 665 24.19 -3.49 67.32
CA SER A 665 23.21 -3.70 66.24
C SER A 665 23.59 -4.85 65.34
N ALA A 666 22.63 -5.38 64.59
CA ALA A 666 22.89 -6.46 63.59
C ALA A 666 23.87 -5.98 62.51
N GLU A 667 23.74 -4.72 62.08
CA GLU A 667 24.62 -4.07 61.07
C GLU A 667 26.05 -3.94 61.58
N ASN A 668 26.22 -3.50 62.83
CA ASN A 668 27.54 -3.36 63.46
C ASN A 668 28.20 -4.72 63.70
N ARG A 669 27.44 -5.73 64.15
CA ARG A 669 27.92 -7.12 64.22
C ARG A 669 28.34 -7.65 62.85
N ALA A 670 27.60 -7.34 61.79
CA ALA A 670 27.98 -7.74 60.43
C ALA A 670 29.34 -7.16 60.03
N LYS A 671 29.65 -5.91 60.38
CA LYS A 671 30.97 -5.28 60.16
C LYS A 671 32.10 -5.97 60.91
N ASN A 672 31.79 -6.50 62.13
CA ASN A 672 32.77 -7.25 62.90
C ASN A 672 33.06 -8.67 62.37
N ARG A 673 32.09 -9.32 61.69
CA ARG A 673 32.28 -10.58 60.98
C ARG A 673 32.97 -10.32 59.63
N ARG A 674 34.29 -10.26 59.65
CA ARG A 674 35.10 -9.86 58.49
C ARG A 674 36.39 -10.70 58.38
N VAL A 675 37.00 -10.65 57.20
CA VAL A 675 38.36 -11.13 56.93
C VAL A 675 39.24 -9.93 56.55
N GLU A 676 40.36 -9.76 57.19
CA GLU A 676 41.40 -8.77 56.82
C GLU A 676 42.62 -9.49 56.27
N ILE A 677 43.28 -8.86 55.34
CA ILE A 677 44.62 -9.20 54.91
C ILE A 677 45.60 -8.17 55.54
N ARG A 678 46.61 -8.69 56.19
CA ARG A 678 47.68 -7.86 56.77
C ARG A 678 49.00 -8.25 56.16
N ILE A 679 49.72 -7.27 55.64
CA ILE A 679 51.04 -7.49 55.11
C ILE A 679 52.04 -7.65 56.25
N ILE A 680 52.72 -8.77 56.30
CA ILE A 680 53.64 -9.09 57.41
C ILE A 680 55.11 -9.04 56.97
N GLU A 681 55.39 -9.09 55.67
CA GLU A 681 56.70 -8.93 55.09
C GLU A 681 56.59 -8.39 53.66
#